data_1bf99c4a43447d0255cc0a8fb51d7bd6
#
_entry.id   1bf99c4a43447d0255cc0a8fb51d7bd6
#
_cell.length_a   1.000
_cell.length_b   1.000
_cell.length_c   1.000
_cell.angle_alpha   90.00
_cell.angle_beta   90.00
_cell.angle_gamma   90.00
#
_symmetry.space_group_name_H-M   'P 1'
#
loop_
_entity.id
_entity.type
_entity.pdbx_description
1 polymer ?
#
loop_
_entity_poly.entity_id
_entity_poly.type
_entity_poly.pdbx_seq_one_letter_code
_entity_poly.pdbx_strand_id
1 'polypeptide(L)'
;MHKIIKLNLLTLCICAANQSYALQALNDQILSDVTGQDGISITHEASKVDIKQLNWVDPAEVGKTPIKLGLHNIEVKTATGYNNIKTKLDFDVGTTQLANGTQGVGIQLSASVSPFTATAAQIMLMCSPNCATGETDQNLGSFKLSTISPFEVYLATTNGLFNRDSKVHLDFKLQNASISYGQNNQDLTLKDFNFNLSADGYLYIDETEGVVLTSKGSVGDNIVVLGRVEDKTDVHDSRVGNATNPGLNVDLRYGSANSTHRNLIRIGASGALTNGKIALNADQTGVAKFNTVNRVNGNVQENEVVASAGYGFKNAGGLHLNVSADFTRAGNSLLGAGTPTTFELGHTGTGSYAIEFSNLSPLNVRTSTDPNSAINSQNAYIDFGQIYINNIRTNSMGFVVNDQIKTILGAQNYELIYNPSPTGNASNMAFIAVRGLDFQAIARKARFISDNSIAVNNTNEGTWGLGIPIYNLNANAAFFAKKYTNTAGTVKDGLGYDIAVSTDGYGEDSQGNPKTTSIIVIDGAMSKHGEEVNYYTGLRNIDSYFKANGVIGFNENEIYIKADSLLFAANAEIAIGQLPGSLYNCPAGVNTCAKEVVPINNFAKKDDVLASIAFMLDGKGELFIIPGLEAAGGTPQSNYLSFKSNFEFNTLSSTDLSNESKKGSFISLSNTDSNGTTTKTSSFNLNKMQGHLGLNGKIQMQKDAVVMDNQVQFNHKALAGGQGTAFRAEVALSPTGTMQKVADIAITGGAMRSTLGITPR
;
A
#
# COMPACT_ATOMS: atom_id res chain seq x y z
N MET A 1 -29.64 -5.21 -17.22
CA MET A 1 -30.20 -4.65 -16.00
C MET A 1 -30.33 -5.62 -14.79
N HIS A 2 -29.82 -6.87 -14.87
CA HIS A 2 -29.97 -7.89 -13.81
C HIS A 2 -28.68 -8.34 -13.11
N LYS A 3 -27.53 -7.66 -13.31
CA LYS A 3 -26.22 -8.10 -12.78
C LYS A 3 -25.55 -7.17 -11.78
N ILE A 4 -26.10 -6.00 -11.49
CA ILE A 4 -25.44 -4.95 -10.67
C ILE A 4 -25.72 -5.08 -9.16
N ILE A 5 -26.62 -5.96 -8.75
CA ILE A 5 -27.13 -6.01 -7.34
C ILE A 5 -26.28 -6.91 -6.41
N LYS A 6 -25.19 -7.51 -6.88
CA LYS A 6 -24.48 -8.53 -6.07
C LYS A 6 -23.40 -8.04 -5.11
N LEU A 7 -22.98 -6.79 -5.16
CA LEU A 7 -21.86 -6.29 -4.33
C LEU A 7 -22.29 -5.44 -3.11
N ASN A 8 -23.48 -4.85 -3.14
CA ASN A 8 -24.06 -4.21 -1.96
C ASN A 8 -24.60 -5.23 -0.93
N LEU A 9 -24.33 -6.49 -1.17
CA LEU A 9 -24.95 -7.62 -0.48
C LEU A 9 -24.25 -8.02 0.82
N LEU A 10 -23.04 -7.56 1.13
CA LEU A 10 -22.39 -8.00 2.39
C LEU A 10 -23.11 -7.41 3.61
N THR A 11 -23.56 -6.17 3.52
CA THR A 11 -24.37 -5.54 4.56
C THR A 11 -25.85 -5.99 4.46
N LEU A 12 -26.35 -6.20 3.25
CA LEU A 12 -27.72 -6.65 3.02
C LEU A 12 -27.88 -8.18 3.17
N CYS A 13 -26.88 -9.00 2.91
CA CYS A 13 -26.94 -10.46 3.09
C CYS A 13 -26.94 -10.86 4.55
N ILE A 14 -26.40 -10.08 5.47
CA ILE A 14 -26.60 -10.30 6.92
C ILE A 14 -28.07 -10.10 7.30
N CYS A 15 -28.78 -9.25 6.59
CA CYS A 15 -30.23 -9.01 6.80
C CYS A 15 -31.14 -10.00 6.07
N ALA A 16 -30.67 -10.63 4.97
CA ALA A 16 -31.55 -11.46 4.11
C ALA A 16 -31.46 -12.98 4.33
N ALA A 17 -30.55 -13.47 5.18
CA ALA A 17 -30.33 -14.90 5.38
C ALA A 17 -31.34 -15.62 6.31
N ASN A 18 -32.34 -14.92 6.86
CA ASN A 18 -33.33 -15.51 7.73
C ASN A 18 -34.74 -15.34 7.20
N GLN A 19 -35.09 -16.10 6.17
CA GLN A 19 -36.48 -16.28 5.79
C GLN A 19 -37.10 -17.44 6.58
N SER A 20 -37.39 -17.28 7.85
CA SER A 20 -38.42 -18.08 8.49
C SER A 20 -38.73 -17.66 9.95
N TYR A 21 -39.02 -16.41 10.21
CA TYR A 21 -39.90 -16.08 11.33
C TYR A 21 -40.89 -15.03 10.87
N ALA A 22 -42.15 -15.34 11.02
CA ALA A 22 -43.27 -14.51 10.62
C ALA A 22 -43.05 -13.07 11.10
N LEU A 23 -43.07 -12.13 10.18
CA LEU A 23 -43.34 -10.73 10.47
C LEU A 23 -44.65 -10.72 11.27
N GLN A 24 -44.58 -10.34 12.53
CA GLN A 24 -45.78 -10.05 13.31
C GLN A 24 -46.45 -8.88 12.60
N ALA A 25 -47.62 -9.09 12.06
CA ALA A 25 -48.38 -8.04 11.39
C ALA A 25 -48.49 -6.84 12.33
N LEU A 26 -47.94 -5.71 11.93
CA LEU A 26 -48.19 -4.43 12.59
C LEU A 26 -49.73 -4.22 12.61
N ASN A 27 -50.28 -3.99 13.76
CA ASN A 27 -51.72 -3.72 13.85
C ASN A 27 -51.99 -2.31 13.28
N ASP A 28 -53.19 -2.11 12.76
CA ASP A 28 -53.60 -0.83 12.13
C ASP A 28 -53.46 0.39 13.06
N GLN A 29 -53.36 0.20 14.35
CA GLN A 29 -53.20 1.27 15.33
C GLN A 29 -51.75 1.79 15.41
N ILE A 30 -50.77 0.93 15.19
CA ILE A 30 -49.35 1.34 15.09
C ILE A 30 -49.12 2.05 13.74
N LEU A 31 -49.81 1.63 12.67
CA LEU A 31 -49.76 2.27 11.38
C LEU A 31 -50.44 3.63 11.37
N SER A 32 -51.46 3.86 12.20
CA SER A 32 -52.18 5.15 12.25
C SER A 32 -51.44 6.25 13.03
N ASP A 33 -50.50 5.88 13.88
CA ASP A 33 -49.64 6.84 14.59
C ASP A 33 -48.43 7.30 13.78
N VAL A 34 -48.18 6.71 12.60
CA VAL A 34 -47.15 7.16 11.64
C VAL A 34 -47.79 8.30 10.83
N THR A 35 -47.62 9.53 11.31
CA THR A 35 -47.92 10.71 10.53
C THR A 35 -46.87 10.73 9.38
N GLY A 36 -47.30 10.93 8.13
CA GLY A 36 -46.51 10.80 6.89
C GLY A 36 -45.33 11.75 6.75
N GLN A 37 -44.64 12.07 7.84
CA GLN A 37 -43.39 12.82 7.92
C GLN A 37 -42.27 12.01 8.66
N ASP A 38 -42.63 10.89 9.32
CA ASP A 38 -41.68 10.07 10.01
C ASP A 38 -41.26 8.89 9.10
N GLY A 39 -39.97 8.71 8.93
CA GLY A 39 -39.42 7.65 8.08
C GLY A 39 -39.68 6.23 8.62
N ILE A 40 -39.09 5.26 7.97
CA ILE A 40 -39.22 3.83 8.35
C ILE A 40 -37.99 3.43 9.14
N SER A 41 -38.20 2.92 10.36
CA SER A 41 -37.16 2.32 11.17
C SER A 41 -37.34 0.80 11.21
N ILE A 42 -36.33 0.07 10.76
CA ILE A 42 -36.26 -1.37 10.78
C ILE A 42 -35.18 -1.80 11.78
N THR A 43 -35.60 -2.51 12.81
CA THR A 43 -34.69 -3.09 13.77
C THR A 43 -34.76 -4.61 13.68
N HIS A 44 -33.59 -5.24 13.53
CA HIS A 44 -33.48 -6.70 13.56
C HIS A 44 -32.48 -7.10 14.64
N GLU A 45 -32.83 -8.13 15.39
CA GLU A 45 -32.00 -8.70 16.43
C GLU A 45 -31.78 -10.20 16.20
N ALA A 46 -30.53 -10.64 16.31
CA ALA A 46 -30.15 -12.03 16.20
C ALA A 46 -29.17 -12.39 17.32
N SER A 47 -29.36 -13.52 17.95
CA SER A 47 -28.41 -14.03 18.95
C SER A 47 -27.13 -14.56 18.31
N LYS A 48 -27.25 -15.08 17.09
CA LYS A 48 -26.18 -15.67 16.31
C LYS A 48 -26.58 -15.76 14.83
N VAL A 49 -25.61 -15.66 13.93
CA VAL A 49 -25.79 -15.95 12.51
C VAL A 49 -24.74 -16.96 12.08
N ASP A 50 -25.19 -18.08 11.52
CA ASP A 50 -24.33 -19.11 10.95
C ASP A 50 -24.52 -19.16 9.43
N ILE A 51 -23.41 -18.98 8.69
CA ILE A 51 -23.41 -19.05 7.23
C ILE A 51 -22.43 -20.14 6.81
N LYS A 52 -22.92 -21.14 6.10
CA LYS A 52 -22.09 -22.27 5.66
C LYS A 52 -20.99 -21.83 4.70
N GLN A 53 -21.37 -21.01 3.73
CA GLN A 53 -20.48 -20.53 2.69
C GLN A 53 -20.96 -19.18 2.15
N LEU A 54 -20.03 -18.25 1.97
CA LEU A 54 -20.23 -17.02 1.24
C LEU A 54 -19.17 -16.96 0.14
N ASN A 55 -19.57 -17.15 -1.10
CA ASN A 55 -18.66 -17.29 -2.23
C ASN A 55 -18.80 -16.11 -3.19
N TRP A 56 -17.68 -15.51 -3.51
CA TRP A 56 -17.54 -14.67 -4.70
C TRP A 56 -17.15 -15.56 -5.88
N VAL A 57 -18.00 -15.55 -6.89
CA VAL A 57 -17.82 -16.32 -8.11
C VAL A 57 -17.40 -15.35 -9.20
N ASP A 58 -16.16 -15.46 -9.63
CA ASP A 58 -15.67 -14.66 -10.74
C ASP A 58 -16.30 -15.20 -12.05
N PRO A 59 -17.03 -14.36 -12.83
CA PRO A 59 -17.69 -14.81 -14.03
C PRO A 59 -16.66 -15.33 -15.04
N ALA A 60 -16.85 -16.55 -15.51
CA ALA A 60 -16.01 -17.13 -16.55
C ALA A 60 -16.57 -16.85 -17.96
N GLU A 61 -15.72 -16.92 -18.96
CA GLU A 61 -16.15 -17.00 -20.37
C GLU A 61 -17.16 -18.14 -20.60
N VAL A 62 -17.96 -17.98 -21.63
CA VAL A 62 -18.91 -19.05 -22.06
C VAL A 62 -18.16 -20.36 -22.30
N GLY A 63 -18.59 -21.41 -21.62
CA GLY A 63 -17.99 -22.75 -21.72
C GLY A 63 -16.75 -22.96 -20.82
N LYS A 64 -16.37 -21.98 -19.99
CA LYS A 64 -15.29 -22.10 -19.04
C LYS A 64 -15.83 -22.23 -17.61
N THR A 65 -15.04 -22.84 -16.75
CA THR A 65 -15.40 -23.04 -15.34
C THR A 65 -14.97 -21.83 -14.50
N PRO A 66 -15.89 -21.19 -13.76
CA PRO A 66 -15.53 -20.12 -12.86
C PRO A 66 -14.75 -20.63 -11.65
N ILE A 67 -13.81 -19.83 -11.19
CA ILE A 67 -13.11 -20.02 -9.91
C ILE A 67 -13.81 -19.19 -8.85
N LYS A 68 -13.87 -19.71 -7.63
CA LYS A 68 -14.58 -19.08 -6.52
C LYS A 68 -13.62 -18.80 -5.39
N LEU A 69 -13.71 -17.62 -4.82
CA LEU A 69 -13.10 -17.28 -3.55
C LEU A 69 -14.19 -17.13 -2.50
N GLY A 70 -14.08 -17.82 -1.36
CA GLY A 70 -15.14 -17.81 -0.37
C GLY A 70 -14.69 -17.91 1.05
N LEU A 71 -15.56 -17.46 1.94
CA LEU A 71 -15.48 -17.65 3.38
C LEU A 71 -16.39 -18.82 3.76
N HIS A 72 -15.84 -19.78 4.47
CA HIS A 72 -16.58 -20.98 4.88
C HIS A 72 -16.69 -21.09 6.40
N ASN A 73 -17.79 -21.72 6.84
CA ASN A 73 -18.12 -21.89 8.26
C ASN A 73 -18.05 -20.56 9.00
N ILE A 74 -18.82 -19.59 8.51
CA ILE A 74 -18.89 -18.26 9.07
C ILE A 74 -19.82 -18.29 10.26
N GLU A 75 -19.35 -17.80 11.40
CA GLU A 75 -20.12 -17.59 12.60
C GLU A 75 -20.06 -16.12 12.98
N VAL A 76 -21.23 -15.48 13.13
CA VAL A 76 -21.32 -14.11 13.64
C VAL A 76 -22.02 -14.17 15.00
N LYS A 77 -21.33 -13.67 16.02
CA LYS A 77 -21.79 -13.58 17.40
C LYS A 77 -21.79 -12.15 17.88
N THR A 78 -22.60 -11.86 18.85
CA THR A 78 -22.53 -10.61 19.59
C THR A 78 -21.17 -10.47 20.30
N ALA A 79 -20.68 -9.25 20.44
CA ALA A 79 -19.49 -8.98 21.23
C ALA A 79 -19.78 -9.16 22.73
N THR A 80 -18.72 -9.35 23.52
CA THR A 80 -18.82 -9.48 24.97
C THR A 80 -19.51 -8.25 25.57
N GLY A 81 -20.51 -8.49 26.42
CA GLY A 81 -21.29 -7.42 27.05
C GLY A 81 -22.61 -7.08 26.34
N TYR A 82 -22.90 -7.70 25.22
CA TYR A 82 -24.14 -7.54 24.45
C TYR A 82 -24.90 -8.88 24.40
N ASN A 83 -26.23 -8.83 24.42
CA ASN A 83 -27.07 -10.04 24.37
C ASN A 83 -27.34 -10.51 22.95
N ASN A 84 -27.59 -9.57 22.04
CA ASN A 84 -27.93 -9.83 20.64
C ASN A 84 -27.13 -8.91 19.71
N ILE A 85 -26.93 -9.37 18.48
CA ILE A 85 -26.50 -8.52 17.36
C ILE A 85 -27.74 -7.73 16.95
N LYS A 86 -27.68 -6.41 17.13
CA LYS A 86 -28.75 -5.51 16.74
C LYS A 86 -28.36 -4.75 15.50
N THR A 87 -29.13 -4.91 14.44
CA THR A 87 -29.01 -4.11 13.22
C THR A 87 -30.20 -3.14 13.18
N LYS A 88 -29.93 -1.86 12.97
CA LYS A 88 -30.92 -0.82 12.79
C LYS A 88 -30.72 -0.17 11.43
N LEU A 89 -31.80 0.01 10.72
CA LEU A 89 -31.87 0.72 9.44
C LEU A 89 -32.99 1.73 9.52
N ASP A 90 -32.65 3.01 9.44
CA ASP A 90 -33.60 4.11 9.33
C ASP A 90 -33.60 4.63 7.90
N PHE A 91 -34.77 4.82 7.35
CA PHE A 91 -34.94 5.27 5.98
C PHE A 91 -36.00 6.39 5.95
N ASP A 92 -35.57 7.60 5.57
CA ASP A 92 -36.43 8.77 5.44
C ASP A 92 -36.42 9.28 4.01
N VAL A 93 -37.57 9.77 3.55
CA VAL A 93 -37.72 10.38 2.24
C VAL A 93 -38.42 11.74 2.43
N GLY A 94 -37.83 12.77 1.88
CA GLY A 94 -38.35 14.12 2.03
C GLY A 94 -38.14 14.99 0.80
N THR A 95 -38.86 16.13 0.77
CA THR A 95 -38.67 17.13 -0.26
C THR A 95 -37.42 17.96 0.08
N THR A 96 -36.54 18.14 -0.88
CA THR A 96 -35.35 18.97 -0.78
C THR A 96 -35.39 20.13 -1.77
N GLN A 97 -34.61 21.17 -1.51
CA GLN A 97 -34.46 22.28 -2.45
C GLN A 97 -33.10 22.12 -3.17
N LEU A 98 -33.15 22.02 -4.50
CA LEU A 98 -31.93 21.91 -5.31
C LEU A 98 -31.30 23.29 -5.54
N ALA A 99 -30.02 23.31 -5.91
CA ALA A 99 -29.26 24.54 -6.14
C ALA A 99 -29.87 25.47 -7.23
N ASN A 100 -30.62 24.90 -8.17
CA ASN A 100 -31.34 25.66 -9.21
C ASN A 100 -32.71 26.19 -8.76
N GLY A 101 -33.09 26.03 -7.48
CA GLY A 101 -34.34 26.45 -6.91
C GLY A 101 -35.52 25.52 -7.15
N THR A 102 -35.35 24.40 -7.85
CA THR A 102 -36.39 23.37 -8.02
C THR A 102 -36.47 22.46 -6.83
N GLN A 103 -37.57 21.75 -6.67
CA GLN A 103 -37.74 20.73 -5.64
C GLN A 103 -37.19 19.39 -6.13
N GLY A 104 -36.44 18.69 -5.25
CA GLY A 104 -35.96 17.35 -5.42
C GLY A 104 -36.57 16.41 -4.35
N VAL A 105 -36.28 15.12 -4.48
CA VAL A 105 -36.63 14.12 -3.48
C VAL A 105 -35.34 13.63 -2.84
N GLY A 106 -35.11 14.04 -1.61
CA GLY A 106 -33.97 13.56 -0.81
C GLY A 106 -34.26 12.24 -0.10
N ILE A 107 -33.22 11.49 0.11
CA ILE A 107 -33.24 10.25 0.85
C ILE A 107 -32.21 10.35 1.98
N GLN A 108 -32.61 9.97 3.19
CA GLN A 108 -31.67 9.76 4.29
C GLN A 108 -31.70 8.28 4.68
N LEU A 109 -30.53 7.69 4.74
CA LEU A 109 -30.31 6.31 5.13
C LEU A 109 -29.32 6.27 6.29
N SER A 110 -29.72 5.75 7.43
CA SER A 110 -28.83 5.47 8.55
C SER A 110 -28.84 3.98 8.83
N ALA A 111 -27.67 3.38 8.83
CA ALA A 111 -27.50 1.96 9.14
C ALA A 111 -26.51 1.80 10.29
N SER A 112 -26.86 0.99 11.28
CA SER A 112 -25.95 0.66 12.37
C SER A 112 -26.02 -0.82 12.74
N VAL A 113 -24.86 -1.36 13.12
CA VAL A 113 -24.73 -2.73 13.64
C VAL A 113 -24.04 -2.65 14.99
N SER A 114 -24.68 -3.22 16.03
CA SER A 114 -24.07 -3.30 17.36
C SER A 114 -22.75 -4.11 17.31
N PRO A 115 -21.89 -3.98 18.32
CA PRO A 115 -20.64 -4.73 18.35
C PRO A 115 -20.82 -6.24 18.19
N PHE A 116 -19.98 -6.82 17.32
CA PHE A 116 -20.04 -8.23 16.95
C PHE A 116 -18.66 -8.84 16.70
N THR A 117 -18.62 -10.16 16.64
CA THR A 117 -17.47 -10.91 16.15
C THR A 117 -17.94 -11.85 15.04
N ALA A 118 -17.36 -11.69 13.86
CA ALA A 118 -17.54 -12.59 12.72
C ALA A 118 -16.25 -13.39 12.50
N THR A 119 -16.37 -14.71 12.45
CA THR A 119 -15.25 -15.62 12.19
C THR A 119 -15.57 -16.47 10.98
N ALA A 120 -14.65 -16.61 10.05
CA ALA A 120 -14.67 -17.60 8.99
C ALA A 120 -13.54 -18.59 9.24
N ALA A 121 -13.88 -19.85 9.47
CA ALA A 121 -12.87 -20.87 9.79
C ALA A 121 -11.92 -21.12 8.62
N GLN A 122 -12.36 -20.84 7.39
CA GLN A 122 -11.57 -21.06 6.17
C GLN A 122 -11.82 -19.96 5.13
N ILE A 123 -10.75 -19.55 4.48
CA ILE A 123 -10.75 -18.79 3.24
C ILE A 123 -10.45 -19.79 2.13
N MET A 124 -11.43 -20.11 1.29
CA MET A 124 -11.34 -21.16 0.29
C MET A 124 -11.23 -20.61 -1.13
N LEU A 125 -10.24 -21.07 -1.87
CA LEU A 125 -10.13 -20.87 -3.30
C LEU A 125 -10.53 -22.18 -3.99
N MET A 126 -11.63 -22.16 -4.75
CA MET A 126 -12.32 -23.37 -5.18
C MET A 126 -12.49 -23.47 -6.69
N CYS A 127 -12.26 -24.65 -7.20
CA CYS A 127 -12.60 -25.07 -8.56
C CYS A 127 -13.72 -26.12 -8.62
N SER A 128 -14.12 -26.69 -7.47
CA SER A 128 -15.15 -27.72 -7.35
C SER A 128 -16.50 -27.28 -7.93
N PRO A 129 -17.26 -28.17 -8.62
CA PRO A 129 -16.98 -29.60 -8.85
C PRO A 129 -16.07 -29.87 -10.07
N ASN A 130 -15.60 -28.88 -10.77
CA ASN A 130 -14.93 -29.01 -12.08
C ASN A 130 -13.43 -28.70 -12.01
N CYS A 131 -12.73 -29.15 -10.97
CA CYS A 131 -11.28 -29.01 -10.88
C CYS A 131 -10.57 -29.76 -12.03
N ALA A 132 -9.41 -29.26 -12.46
CA ALA A 132 -8.55 -30.01 -13.37
C ALA A 132 -7.99 -31.24 -12.65
N THR A 133 -7.53 -32.21 -13.44
CA THR A 133 -6.97 -33.46 -12.91
C THR A 133 -5.78 -33.17 -11.98
N GLY A 134 -5.87 -33.64 -10.76
CA GLY A 134 -4.84 -33.42 -9.72
C GLY A 134 -4.98 -32.11 -8.93
N GLU A 135 -5.97 -31.27 -9.23
CA GLU A 135 -6.28 -30.08 -8.44
C GLU A 135 -7.39 -30.34 -7.43
N THR A 136 -7.32 -29.60 -6.33
CA THR A 136 -8.33 -29.62 -5.24
C THR A 136 -8.61 -28.19 -4.80
N ASP A 137 -9.72 -28.02 -4.12
CA ASP A 137 -10.00 -26.77 -3.42
C ASP A 137 -8.92 -26.47 -2.39
N GLN A 138 -8.55 -25.19 -2.28
CA GLN A 138 -7.41 -24.73 -1.49
C GLN A 138 -7.89 -23.91 -0.29
N ASN A 139 -7.38 -24.23 0.91
CA ASN A 139 -7.56 -23.42 2.08
C ASN A 139 -6.40 -22.43 2.22
N LEU A 140 -6.71 -21.15 2.15
CA LEU A 140 -5.73 -20.06 2.25
C LEU A 140 -5.50 -19.59 3.69
N GLY A 141 -6.33 -20.01 4.66
CA GLY A 141 -6.25 -19.57 6.05
C GLY A 141 -7.63 -19.30 6.65
N SER A 142 -7.68 -18.54 7.72
CA SER A 142 -8.90 -18.12 8.41
C SER A 142 -9.04 -16.60 8.46
N PHE A 143 -10.25 -16.12 8.72
CA PHE A 143 -10.55 -14.71 8.85
C PHE A 143 -11.37 -14.43 10.10
N LYS A 144 -11.09 -13.32 10.78
CA LYS A 144 -11.89 -12.85 11.90
C LYS A 144 -12.01 -11.32 11.84
N LEU A 145 -13.22 -10.85 12.03
CA LEU A 145 -13.56 -9.43 12.24
C LEU A 145 -14.28 -9.29 13.56
N SER A 146 -13.82 -8.43 14.42
CA SER A 146 -14.53 -8.09 15.65
C SER A 146 -14.57 -6.57 15.85
N THR A 147 -15.67 -6.08 16.41
CA THR A 147 -15.85 -4.68 16.75
C THR A 147 -16.21 -4.57 18.23
N ILE A 148 -15.75 -3.52 18.90
CA ILE A 148 -16.16 -3.17 20.26
C ILE A 148 -17.01 -1.90 20.28
N SER A 149 -17.05 -1.18 19.16
CA SER A 149 -17.94 -0.05 18.91
C SER A 149 -18.93 -0.42 17.80
N PRO A 150 -20.10 0.21 17.74
CA PRO A 150 -21.03 0.00 16.63
C PRO A 150 -20.38 0.38 15.29
N PHE A 151 -20.70 -0.36 14.26
CA PHE A 151 -20.45 0.04 12.88
C PHE A 151 -21.61 0.93 12.42
N GLU A 152 -21.32 2.08 11.84
CA GLU A 152 -22.32 3.07 11.43
C GLU A 152 -22.07 3.56 10.01
N VAL A 153 -23.12 3.71 9.23
CA VAL A 153 -23.14 4.34 7.91
C VAL A 153 -24.33 5.29 7.85
N TYR A 154 -24.08 6.52 7.42
CA TYR A 154 -25.11 7.51 7.13
C TYR A 154 -24.95 8.01 5.71
N LEU A 155 -26.02 8.05 4.96
CA LEU A 155 -26.07 8.58 3.60
C LEU A 155 -27.26 9.52 3.47
N ALA A 156 -27.02 10.75 3.07
CA ALA A 156 -28.06 11.71 2.72
C ALA A 156 -27.91 12.16 1.26
N THR A 157 -29.01 12.23 0.54
CA THR A 157 -29.03 12.67 -0.85
C THR A 157 -30.02 13.82 -1.03
N THR A 158 -29.80 14.64 -2.04
CA THR A 158 -30.69 15.78 -2.34
C THR A 158 -31.65 15.51 -3.50
N ASN A 159 -31.37 14.53 -4.36
CA ASN A 159 -32.26 14.20 -5.47
C ASN A 159 -32.07 12.75 -5.94
N GLY A 160 -32.69 11.80 -5.23
CA GLY A 160 -32.57 10.39 -5.49
C GLY A 160 -31.24 9.80 -5.04
N LEU A 161 -31.05 8.49 -5.23
CA LEU A 161 -29.87 7.78 -4.73
C LEU A 161 -28.66 7.91 -5.68
N PHE A 162 -28.90 7.83 -6.98
CA PHE A 162 -27.82 7.87 -7.98
C PHE A 162 -28.04 9.06 -8.92
N ASN A 163 -27.44 10.20 -8.59
CA ASN A 163 -27.61 11.41 -9.38
C ASN A 163 -26.28 12.17 -9.47
N ARG A 164 -25.78 12.34 -10.69
CA ARG A 164 -24.50 13.03 -10.96
C ARG A 164 -24.54 14.53 -10.64
N ASP A 165 -25.73 15.14 -10.68
CA ASP A 165 -25.91 16.58 -10.56
C ASP A 165 -26.36 17.03 -9.15
N SER A 166 -26.54 16.07 -8.24
CA SER A 166 -27.04 16.33 -6.89
C SER A 166 -26.08 15.81 -5.83
N LYS A 167 -25.82 16.64 -4.82
CA LYS A 167 -24.90 16.29 -3.75
C LYS A 167 -25.44 15.16 -2.88
N VAL A 168 -24.51 14.35 -2.42
CA VAL A 168 -24.70 13.38 -1.36
C VAL A 168 -23.74 13.67 -0.21
N HIS A 169 -24.16 13.33 1.00
CA HIS A 169 -23.32 13.30 2.18
C HIS A 169 -23.19 11.86 2.64
N LEU A 170 -21.96 11.42 2.92
CA LEU A 170 -21.67 10.07 3.41
C LEU A 170 -20.82 10.16 4.68
N ASP A 171 -21.33 9.57 5.77
CA ASP A 171 -20.53 9.23 6.93
C ASP A 171 -20.32 7.71 7.00
N PHE A 172 -19.10 7.30 7.19
CA PHE A 172 -18.74 5.92 7.42
C PHE A 172 -17.90 5.84 8.70
N LYS A 173 -18.29 4.98 9.62
CA LYS A 173 -17.67 4.90 10.93
C LYS A 173 -17.45 3.45 11.35
N LEU A 174 -16.18 3.05 11.30
CA LEU A 174 -15.72 1.77 11.83
C LEU A 174 -14.64 2.06 12.87
N GLN A 175 -14.96 1.86 14.14
CA GLN A 175 -14.07 2.19 15.25
C GLN A 175 -13.74 0.96 16.07
N ASN A 176 -12.49 0.91 16.55
CA ASN A 176 -12.00 -0.13 17.45
C ASN A 176 -12.27 -1.55 16.91
N ALA A 177 -12.15 -1.71 15.60
CA ALA A 177 -12.26 -2.99 14.95
C ALA A 177 -10.95 -3.77 15.06
N SER A 178 -11.07 -5.09 15.04
CA SER A 178 -9.93 -5.99 14.93
C SER A 178 -10.17 -6.90 13.75
N ILE A 179 -9.27 -6.86 12.77
CA ILE A 179 -9.33 -7.66 11.55
C ILE A 179 -8.13 -8.60 11.56
N SER A 180 -8.38 -9.91 11.58
CA SER A 180 -7.31 -10.90 11.66
C SER A 180 -7.33 -11.86 10.48
N TYR A 181 -6.16 -12.17 9.98
CA TYR A 181 -5.89 -13.28 9.07
C TYR A 181 -5.06 -14.32 9.81
N GLY A 182 -5.52 -15.57 9.82
CA GLY A 182 -4.95 -16.62 10.65
C GLY A 182 -4.45 -17.83 9.86
N GLN A 183 -3.33 -18.40 10.34
CA GLN A 183 -2.78 -19.69 9.92
C GLN A 183 -2.09 -20.37 11.11
N ASN A 184 -2.21 -21.70 11.20
CA ASN A 184 -1.47 -22.51 12.22
C ASN A 184 -1.66 -21.99 13.66
N ASN A 185 -2.86 -21.53 14.02
CA ASN A 185 -3.18 -20.90 15.31
C ASN A 185 -2.40 -19.61 15.61
N GLN A 186 -1.86 -18.96 14.60
CA GLN A 186 -1.24 -17.65 14.70
C GLN A 186 -2.02 -16.67 13.84
N ASP A 187 -2.13 -15.41 14.29
CA ASP A 187 -2.86 -14.37 13.61
C ASP A 187 -1.96 -13.16 13.32
N LEU A 188 -2.09 -12.64 12.11
CA LEU A 188 -1.71 -11.28 11.77
C LEU A 188 -2.97 -10.41 11.92
N THR A 189 -2.92 -9.45 12.81
CA THR A 189 -4.10 -8.69 13.23
C THR A 189 -3.88 -7.19 13.02
N LEU A 190 -4.82 -6.54 12.34
CA LEU A 190 -5.02 -5.09 12.39
C LEU A 190 -5.87 -4.82 13.64
N LYS A 191 -5.24 -4.44 14.73
CA LYS A 191 -5.90 -4.14 15.99
C LYS A 191 -6.19 -2.64 16.09
N ASP A 192 -7.24 -2.30 16.84
CA ASP A 192 -7.70 -0.92 17.03
C ASP A 192 -7.81 -0.21 15.65
N PHE A 193 -8.30 -0.98 14.67
CA PHE A 193 -8.52 -0.48 13.32
C PHE A 193 -9.67 0.50 13.35
N ASN A 194 -9.37 1.71 12.93
CA ASN A 194 -10.34 2.77 12.81
C ASN A 194 -10.33 3.27 11.37
N PHE A 195 -11.50 3.42 10.80
CA PHE A 195 -11.71 4.07 9.52
C PHE A 195 -12.97 4.92 9.63
N ASN A 196 -12.78 6.21 9.85
CA ASN A 196 -13.85 7.18 9.91
C ASN A 196 -13.71 8.13 8.74
N LEU A 197 -14.76 8.25 7.98
CA LEU A 197 -14.84 9.08 6.78
C LEU A 197 -16.12 9.90 6.84
N SER A 198 -16.02 11.20 6.59
CA SER A 198 -17.14 12.06 6.29
C SER A 198 -16.89 12.75 4.95
N ALA A 199 -17.81 12.65 4.03
CA ALA A 199 -17.63 13.14 2.67
C ALA A 199 -18.87 13.80 2.10
N ASP A 200 -18.67 14.98 1.53
CA ASP A 200 -19.64 15.62 0.63
C ASP A 200 -19.21 15.41 -0.82
N GLY A 201 -20.13 14.98 -1.66
CA GLY A 201 -19.79 14.69 -3.04
C GLY A 201 -20.97 14.24 -3.87
N TYR A 202 -20.72 13.33 -4.79
CA TYR A 202 -21.68 12.80 -5.76
C TYR A 202 -21.61 11.27 -5.79
N LEU A 203 -22.76 10.63 -5.82
CA LEU A 203 -22.91 9.19 -5.99
C LEU A 203 -23.74 8.91 -7.25
N TYR A 204 -23.14 8.26 -8.24
CA TYR A 204 -23.81 7.97 -9.50
C TYR A 204 -23.30 6.68 -10.13
N ILE A 205 -24.00 6.22 -11.16
CA ILE A 205 -23.57 5.10 -11.98
C ILE A 205 -23.11 5.64 -13.33
N ASP A 206 -21.87 5.31 -13.68
CA ASP A 206 -21.25 5.63 -14.97
C ASP A 206 -21.16 4.37 -15.84
N GLU A 207 -21.27 4.52 -17.16
CA GLU A 207 -21.22 3.39 -18.08
C GLU A 207 -19.84 2.71 -18.14
N THR A 208 -18.79 3.47 -17.89
CA THR A 208 -17.39 2.98 -17.99
C THR A 208 -16.75 2.73 -16.63
N GLU A 209 -17.09 3.57 -15.63
CA GLU A 209 -16.47 3.51 -14.30
C GLU A 209 -17.32 2.72 -13.27
N GLY A 210 -18.56 2.39 -13.61
CA GLY A 210 -19.47 1.69 -12.72
C GLY A 210 -20.07 2.58 -11.64
N VAL A 211 -20.05 2.15 -10.38
CA VAL A 211 -20.52 2.94 -9.24
C VAL A 211 -19.42 3.89 -8.82
N VAL A 212 -19.69 5.19 -8.90
CA VAL A 212 -18.75 6.27 -8.60
C VAL A 212 -19.22 7.04 -7.38
N LEU A 213 -18.37 7.13 -6.37
CA LEU A 213 -18.46 8.08 -5.27
C LEU A 213 -17.30 9.06 -5.42
N THR A 214 -17.58 10.35 -5.54
CA THR A 214 -16.53 11.35 -5.74
C THR A 214 -16.86 12.67 -5.09
N SER A 215 -15.86 13.32 -4.51
CA SER A 215 -15.92 14.70 -4.10
C SER A 215 -15.56 15.68 -5.24
N LYS A 216 -15.14 15.18 -6.41
CA LYS A 216 -14.94 15.99 -7.62
C LYS A 216 -16.28 16.37 -8.20
N GLY A 217 -16.64 17.66 -8.13
CA GLY A 217 -17.89 18.16 -8.66
C GLY A 217 -17.78 19.56 -9.18
N SER A 218 -18.74 19.96 -10.05
CA SER A 218 -18.80 21.29 -10.65
C SER A 218 -19.30 22.38 -9.70
N VAL A 219 -19.86 22.03 -8.55
CA VAL A 219 -20.56 22.97 -7.67
C VAL A 219 -20.16 22.75 -6.20
N GLY A 220 -19.27 23.58 -5.71
CA GLY A 220 -18.96 23.74 -4.28
C GLY A 220 -18.00 22.70 -3.69
N ASP A 221 -17.90 22.68 -2.41
CA ASP A 221 -16.84 22.11 -1.59
C ASP A 221 -16.55 20.63 -1.84
N ASN A 222 -15.37 20.36 -2.36
CA ASN A 222 -14.89 19.04 -2.73
C ASN A 222 -14.08 18.42 -1.57
N ILE A 223 -14.73 18.14 -0.42
CA ILE A 223 -14.01 17.74 0.79
C ILE A 223 -14.35 16.32 1.17
N VAL A 224 -13.33 15.56 1.49
CA VAL A 224 -13.40 14.30 2.21
C VAL A 224 -12.63 14.47 3.50
N VAL A 225 -13.23 14.20 4.63
CA VAL A 225 -12.59 14.28 5.92
C VAL A 225 -12.28 12.88 6.42
N LEU A 226 -11.02 12.62 6.68
CA LEU A 226 -10.62 11.49 7.49
C LEU A 226 -10.61 11.93 8.95
N GLY A 227 -11.53 11.37 9.75
CA GLY A 227 -11.65 11.70 11.14
C GLY A 227 -12.96 12.40 11.48
N ARG A 228 -13.15 12.74 12.75
CA ARG A 228 -14.38 13.35 13.24
C ARG A 228 -14.35 14.85 13.00
N VAL A 229 -15.39 15.35 12.35
CA VAL A 229 -15.58 16.80 12.14
C VAL A 229 -15.73 17.57 13.45
N GLU A 230 -16.23 16.89 14.48
CA GLU A 230 -16.47 17.48 15.80
C GLU A 230 -15.19 17.71 16.61
N ASP A 231 -14.14 16.95 16.33
CA ASP A 231 -12.87 17.00 17.06
C ASP A 231 -11.85 17.90 16.33
N LYS A 232 -12.26 19.11 16.05
CA LYS A 232 -11.52 20.11 15.26
C LYS A 232 -10.25 20.62 15.94
N THR A 233 -10.07 20.36 17.21
CA THR A 233 -9.08 21.04 18.03
C THR A 233 -7.70 20.43 17.98
N ASP A 234 -7.58 19.13 17.68
CA ASP A 234 -6.29 18.49 17.56
C ASP A 234 -6.31 17.26 16.63
N VAL A 235 -5.77 17.44 15.42
CA VAL A 235 -5.53 16.34 14.47
C VAL A 235 -4.64 15.25 15.06
N HIS A 236 -3.93 15.58 16.10
CA HIS A 236 -2.98 14.70 16.76
C HIS A 236 -3.63 13.80 17.80
N ASP A 237 -4.88 14.05 18.18
CA ASP A 237 -5.65 13.17 19.07
C ASP A 237 -5.97 11.80 18.47
N SER A 238 -5.80 11.65 17.15
CA SER A 238 -5.91 10.34 16.48
C SER A 238 -4.73 9.41 16.74
N ARG A 239 -3.74 9.87 17.49
CA ARG A 239 -2.51 9.14 17.75
C ARG A 239 -2.66 7.98 18.68
N VAL A 240 -1.57 7.27 18.69
CA VAL A 240 -1.15 6.16 19.52
C VAL A 240 -2.05 5.88 20.73
N GLY A 241 -2.86 4.83 20.64
CA GLY A 241 -3.73 4.42 21.73
C GLY A 241 -5.01 5.22 21.92
N ASN A 242 -5.23 6.29 21.18
CA ASN A 242 -6.48 7.03 21.22
C ASN A 242 -7.46 6.50 20.18
N ALA A 243 -8.39 5.71 20.62
CA ALA A 243 -9.41 5.10 19.77
C ALA A 243 -10.61 6.01 19.49
N THR A 244 -10.67 7.21 20.07
CA THR A 244 -11.85 8.07 19.98
C THR A 244 -11.86 9.00 18.81
N ASN A 245 -10.70 9.36 18.24
CA ASN A 245 -10.56 10.38 17.20
C ASN A 245 -9.72 10.00 15.99
N PRO A 246 -9.84 8.85 15.46
CA PRO A 246 -9.01 8.43 14.33
C PRO A 246 -9.67 8.74 13.00
N GLY A 247 -8.90 9.20 12.05
CA GLY A 247 -9.24 9.09 10.65
C GLY A 247 -9.06 7.65 10.18
N LEU A 248 -7.82 7.31 9.87
CA LEU A 248 -7.38 5.95 9.63
C LEU A 248 -6.34 5.59 10.70
N ASN A 249 -6.55 4.50 11.42
CA ASN A 249 -5.57 3.94 12.33
C ASN A 249 -5.43 2.44 12.09
N VAL A 250 -4.20 2.01 11.86
CA VAL A 250 -3.85 0.61 11.60
C VAL A 250 -2.72 0.23 12.56
N ASP A 251 -3.05 -0.53 13.59
CA ASP A 251 -2.06 -1.12 14.51
C ASP A 251 -1.85 -2.59 14.14
N LEU A 252 -0.78 -2.86 13.38
CA LEU A 252 -0.46 -4.20 12.92
C LEU A 252 0.23 -4.98 14.03
N ARG A 253 -0.34 -6.14 14.37
CA ARG A 253 0.14 -7.03 15.43
C ARG A 253 0.21 -8.47 14.96
N TYR A 254 1.06 -9.24 15.62
CA TYR A 254 1.21 -10.66 15.37
C TYR A 254 1.28 -11.45 16.66
N GLY A 255 0.65 -12.62 16.69
CA GLY A 255 0.68 -13.52 17.85
C GLY A 255 -0.25 -14.71 17.73
N SER A 256 -0.35 -15.49 18.79
CA SER A 256 -1.28 -16.62 18.84
C SER A 256 -2.72 -16.15 18.89
N ALA A 257 -3.60 -16.83 18.17
CA ALA A 257 -5.04 -16.56 18.14
C ALA A 257 -5.70 -16.50 19.53
N ASN A 258 -5.08 -17.12 20.53
CA ASN A 258 -5.58 -17.23 21.90
C ASN A 258 -4.74 -16.47 22.94
N SER A 259 -3.78 -15.66 22.52
CA SER A 259 -2.87 -14.93 23.41
C SER A 259 -2.71 -13.46 23.01
N THR A 260 -1.89 -12.73 23.76
CA THR A 260 -1.59 -11.34 23.47
C THR A 260 -0.79 -11.21 22.19
N HIS A 261 -1.30 -10.39 21.24
CA HIS A 261 -0.59 -10.05 20.03
C HIS A 261 0.46 -8.97 20.31
N ARG A 262 1.63 -9.12 19.71
CA ARG A 262 2.76 -8.19 19.83
C ARG A 262 2.80 -7.21 18.67
N ASN A 263 3.24 -5.98 18.93
CA ASN A 263 3.26 -4.91 17.93
C ASN A 263 4.30 -5.19 16.83
N LEU A 264 3.88 -4.93 15.59
CA LEU A 264 4.77 -4.82 14.44
C LEU A 264 4.99 -3.35 14.11
N ILE A 265 3.93 -2.67 13.69
CA ILE A 265 3.97 -1.28 13.27
C ILE A 265 2.57 -0.67 13.35
N ARG A 266 2.50 0.64 13.60
CA ARG A 266 1.29 1.44 13.49
C ARG A 266 1.41 2.44 12.36
N ILE A 267 0.35 2.59 11.60
CA ILE A 267 0.17 3.62 10.57
C ILE A 267 -1.10 4.40 10.89
N GLY A 268 -1.03 5.72 10.89
CA GLY A 268 -2.16 6.61 11.07
C GLY A 268 -2.25 7.65 9.96
N ALA A 269 -3.45 8.07 9.65
CA ALA A 269 -3.72 9.20 8.74
C ALA A 269 -4.95 9.97 9.23
N SER A 270 -4.90 11.29 9.15
CA SER A 270 -5.99 12.16 9.55
C SER A 270 -6.00 13.44 8.72
N GLY A 271 -7.06 14.23 8.88
CA GLY A 271 -7.21 15.51 8.20
C GLY A 271 -8.13 15.48 6.99
N ALA A 272 -8.15 16.58 6.25
CA ALA A 272 -9.02 16.76 5.10
C ALA A 272 -8.33 16.32 3.80
N LEU A 273 -9.07 15.61 2.96
CA LEU A 273 -8.71 15.29 1.58
C LEU A 273 -9.62 16.08 0.63
N THR A 274 -9.15 16.33 -0.57
CA THR A 274 -9.96 16.93 -1.65
C THR A 274 -9.90 16.04 -2.88
N ASN A 275 -10.82 16.29 -3.82
CA ASN A 275 -10.87 15.55 -5.07
C ASN A 275 -10.90 14.03 -4.92
N GLY A 276 -11.46 13.55 -3.79
CA GLY A 276 -11.58 12.11 -3.54
C GLY A 276 -12.46 11.42 -4.57
N LYS A 277 -12.07 10.22 -4.99
CA LYS A 277 -12.84 9.39 -5.90
C LYS A 277 -12.67 7.93 -5.52
N ILE A 278 -13.78 7.21 -5.51
CA ILE A 278 -13.83 5.75 -5.47
C ILE A 278 -14.74 5.33 -6.61
N ALA A 279 -14.23 4.54 -7.54
CA ALA A 279 -15.01 3.94 -8.61
C ALA A 279 -14.89 2.43 -8.55
N LEU A 280 -16.02 1.74 -8.66
CA LEU A 280 -16.10 0.29 -8.62
C LEU A 280 -16.87 -0.22 -9.81
N ASN A 281 -16.23 -1.05 -10.61
CA ASN A 281 -16.81 -1.65 -11.78
C ASN A 281 -16.54 -3.17 -11.81
N ALA A 282 -17.22 -3.86 -12.70
CA ALA A 282 -16.85 -5.20 -13.12
C ALA A 282 -15.96 -5.08 -14.36
N ASP A 283 -14.76 -5.60 -14.29
CA ASP A 283 -13.90 -5.67 -15.47
C ASP A 283 -14.45 -6.72 -16.43
N GLN A 284 -15.01 -6.27 -17.54
CA GLN A 284 -15.53 -7.16 -18.58
C GLN A 284 -14.46 -7.62 -19.56
N THR A 285 -13.32 -6.97 -19.57
CA THR A 285 -12.21 -7.29 -20.46
C THR A 285 -11.24 -8.30 -19.84
N GLY A 286 -11.39 -8.55 -18.54
CA GLY A 286 -10.54 -9.43 -17.75
C GLY A 286 -9.18 -8.80 -17.43
N VAL A 287 -8.55 -9.32 -16.40
CA VAL A 287 -7.19 -8.91 -15.99
C VAL A 287 -6.13 -9.23 -17.06
N ALA A 288 -6.47 -10.06 -18.04
CA ALA A 288 -5.58 -10.48 -19.11
C ALA A 288 -4.92 -9.33 -19.86
N LYS A 289 -5.67 -8.26 -20.15
CA LYS A 289 -5.14 -7.09 -20.85
C LYS A 289 -4.10 -6.29 -20.05
N PHE A 290 -4.05 -6.46 -18.75
CA PHE A 290 -3.23 -5.65 -17.87
C PHE A 290 -2.02 -6.40 -17.30
N ASN A 291 -1.89 -7.67 -17.61
CA ASN A 291 -0.78 -8.49 -17.11
C ASN A 291 0.45 -8.45 -18.02
N THR A 292 0.24 -8.14 -19.30
CA THR A 292 1.32 -8.03 -20.27
C THR A 292 1.13 -6.79 -21.13
N VAL A 293 2.17 -6.04 -21.34
CA VAL A 293 2.20 -4.89 -22.23
C VAL A 293 3.38 -5.05 -23.18
N ASN A 294 3.13 -5.05 -24.47
CA ASN A 294 4.16 -5.02 -25.51
C ASN A 294 4.22 -3.63 -26.14
N ARG A 295 5.42 -3.20 -26.49
CA ARG A 295 5.59 -2.03 -27.35
C ARG A 295 5.81 -2.46 -28.80
N VAL A 296 4.85 -2.16 -29.66
CA VAL A 296 4.99 -2.32 -31.09
C VAL A 296 5.11 -0.96 -31.74
N ASN A 297 6.20 -0.72 -32.45
CA ASN A 297 6.51 0.57 -33.10
C ASN A 297 6.45 1.78 -32.14
N GLY A 298 6.91 1.60 -30.90
CA GLY A 298 6.90 2.64 -29.89
C GLY A 298 5.56 2.80 -29.14
N ASN A 299 4.50 2.17 -29.59
CA ASN A 299 3.21 2.19 -28.93
C ASN A 299 3.05 1.00 -27.98
N VAL A 300 2.47 1.26 -26.81
CA VAL A 300 2.14 0.21 -25.84
C VAL A 300 0.93 -0.57 -26.37
N GLN A 301 1.09 -1.89 -26.47
CA GLN A 301 -0.01 -2.81 -26.76
C GLN A 301 -0.17 -3.79 -25.60
N GLU A 302 -1.39 -3.96 -25.14
CA GLU A 302 -1.71 -4.90 -24.07
C GLU A 302 -1.80 -6.32 -24.65
N ASN A 303 -1.09 -7.26 -24.01
CA ASN A 303 -1.16 -8.68 -24.33
C ASN A 303 -1.99 -9.43 -23.28
N GLU A 304 -2.60 -10.49 -23.73
CA GLU A 304 -3.44 -11.33 -22.87
C GLU A 304 -2.61 -12.37 -22.12
N VAL A 305 -3.04 -12.67 -20.90
CA VAL A 305 -2.53 -13.82 -20.15
C VAL A 305 -3.06 -15.11 -20.78
N VAL A 306 -2.22 -16.10 -20.94
CA VAL A 306 -2.62 -17.39 -21.47
C VAL A 306 -3.39 -18.17 -20.41
N ALA A 307 -4.70 -18.27 -20.59
CA ALA A 307 -5.55 -19.11 -19.76
C ALA A 307 -5.43 -20.58 -20.16
N SER A 308 -5.48 -21.46 -19.15
CA SER A 308 -5.51 -22.92 -19.44
C SER A 308 -6.85 -23.36 -20.04
N ALA A 309 -6.79 -24.41 -20.83
CA ALA A 309 -7.99 -25.02 -21.41
C ALA A 309 -9.00 -25.41 -20.31
N GLY A 310 -10.28 -25.14 -20.55
CA GLY A 310 -11.36 -25.41 -19.59
C GLY A 310 -11.55 -24.35 -18.50
N TYR A 311 -10.59 -23.43 -18.32
CA TYR A 311 -10.67 -22.32 -17.38
C TYR A 311 -10.35 -21.04 -18.14
N GLY A 312 -11.20 -20.08 -18.06
CA GLY A 312 -10.99 -18.82 -18.73
C GLY A 312 -11.32 -17.68 -17.82
N PHE A 313 -10.55 -16.65 -17.89
CA PHE A 313 -10.85 -15.37 -17.29
C PHE A 313 -10.65 -14.22 -18.29
N LYS A 314 -10.26 -14.54 -19.49
CA LYS A 314 -10.25 -13.59 -20.60
C LYS A 314 -11.66 -13.07 -20.84
N ASN A 315 -11.87 -11.76 -20.75
CA ASN A 315 -13.18 -11.11 -20.81
C ASN A 315 -14.17 -11.65 -19.76
N ALA A 316 -13.68 -12.20 -18.66
CA ALA A 316 -14.50 -12.95 -17.73
C ALA A 316 -15.10 -12.10 -16.60
N GLY A 317 -14.83 -10.84 -16.54
CA GLY A 317 -15.21 -10.03 -15.40
C GLY A 317 -14.26 -10.23 -14.22
N GLY A 318 -14.46 -9.50 -13.20
CA GLY A 318 -13.67 -9.40 -11.98
C GLY A 318 -14.05 -8.10 -11.31
N LEU A 319 -13.35 -7.73 -10.25
CA LEU A 319 -13.51 -6.42 -9.64
C LEU A 319 -12.46 -5.47 -10.20
N HIS A 320 -12.91 -4.30 -10.57
CA HIS A 320 -12.08 -3.20 -10.99
C HIS A 320 -12.35 -2.00 -10.08
N LEU A 321 -11.30 -1.51 -9.44
CA LEU A 321 -11.35 -0.36 -8.55
C LEU A 321 -10.41 0.74 -9.05
N ASN A 322 -10.87 1.98 -8.93
CA ASN A 322 -10.03 3.16 -9.03
C ASN A 322 -10.26 4.03 -7.79
N VAL A 323 -9.20 4.39 -7.08
CA VAL A 323 -9.24 5.21 -5.86
C VAL A 323 -8.21 6.30 -5.98
N SER A 324 -8.61 7.55 -5.76
CA SER A 324 -7.69 8.68 -5.77
C SER A 324 -8.13 9.77 -4.79
N ALA A 325 -7.18 10.58 -4.31
CA ALA A 325 -7.45 11.76 -3.49
C ALA A 325 -6.26 12.72 -3.50
N ASP A 326 -6.55 13.99 -3.27
CA ASP A 326 -5.55 15.03 -3.05
C ASP A 326 -5.40 15.32 -1.55
N PHE A 327 -4.18 15.57 -1.12
CA PHE A 327 -3.83 15.91 0.26
C PHE A 327 -3.88 17.42 0.47
N THR A 328 -4.39 17.88 1.61
CA THR A 328 -4.44 19.31 1.91
C THR A 328 -3.28 19.73 2.81
N ARG A 329 -2.64 20.86 2.49
CA ARG A 329 -1.56 21.45 3.30
C ARG A 329 -2.05 22.27 4.49
N ALA A 330 -3.15 22.96 4.31
CA ALA A 330 -3.71 23.90 5.29
C ALA A 330 -5.04 23.45 5.87
N GLY A 331 -5.49 22.24 5.50
CA GLY A 331 -6.83 21.77 5.84
C GLY A 331 -7.91 22.53 5.05
N ASN A 332 -9.11 22.55 5.60
CA ASN A 332 -10.24 23.23 5.01
C ASN A 332 -10.92 24.17 6.02
N SER A 333 -11.14 25.41 5.60
CA SER A 333 -11.75 26.44 6.44
C SER A 333 -13.21 26.14 6.84
N LEU A 334 -13.91 25.30 6.06
CA LEU A 334 -15.28 24.88 6.37
C LEU A 334 -15.36 23.93 7.56
N LEU A 335 -14.27 23.23 7.83
CA LEU A 335 -14.15 22.31 8.95
C LEU A 335 -13.58 22.98 10.22
N GLY A 336 -13.38 24.30 10.20
CA GLY A 336 -12.74 25.06 11.27
C GLY A 336 -11.26 25.31 11.02
N ALA A 337 -10.51 25.74 12.02
CA ALA A 337 -9.10 26.14 11.90
C ALA A 337 -8.24 24.96 11.44
N GLY A 338 -8.13 24.81 10.14
CA GLY A 338 -7.22 23.98 9.36
C GLY A 338 -6.97 22.56 9.90
N THR A 339 -7.52 21.57 9.21
CA THR A 339 -7.20 20.16 9.43
C THR A 339 -6.36 19.64 8.25
N PRO A 340 -5.05 19.94 8.18
CA PRO A 340 -4.21 19.45 7.11
C PRO A 340 -4.13 17.93 7.13
N THR A 341 -3.92 17.32 5.98
CA THR A 341 -3.61 15.88 5.93
C THR A 341 -2.30 15.60 6.64
N THR A 342 -2.31 14.64 7.55
CA THR A 342 -1.13 14.14 8.26
C THR A 342 -1.02 12.64 8.16
N PHE A 343 0.22 12.12 8.15
CA PHE A 343 0.52 10.71 8.28
C PHE A 343 1.39 10.45 9.49
N GLU A 344 1.21 9.31 10.11
CA GLU A 344 2.01 8.85 11.24
C GLU A 344 2.54 7.46 11.01
N LEU A 345 3.78 7.22 11.41
CA LEU A 345 4.43 5.91 11.35
C LEU A 345 5.16 5.64 12.66
N GLY A 346 4.87 4.54 13.31
CA GLY A 346 5.53 4.21 14.57
C GLY A 346 4.94 3.01 15.28
N HIS A 347 4.85 3.09 16.61
CA HIS A 347 4.32 2.06 17.49
C HIS A 347 3.16 2.58 18.33
N THR A 348 2.45 1.67 18.99
CA THR A 348 1.38 1.98 19.95
C THR A 348 1.76 1.54 21.35
N GLY A 349 1.08 2.08 22.34
CA GLY A 349 1.21 1.74 23.75
C GLY A 349 1.97 2.79 24.56
N THR A 350 1.89 2.69 25.89
CA THR A 350 2.49 3.63 26.82
C THR A 350 4.01 3.74 26.61
N GLY A 351 4.52 4.95 26.44
CA GLY A 351 5.95 5.22 26.19
C GLY A 351 6.41 4.90 24.77
N SER A 352 5.48 4.68 23.83
CA SER A 352 5.82 4.50 22.42
C SER A 352 6.12 5.83 21.72
N TYR A 353 6.83 5.76 20.62
CA TYR A 353 7.17 6.88 19.77
C TYR A 353 6.73 6.63 18.33
N ALA A 354 6.43 7.71 17.62
CA ALA A 354 6.13 7.71 16.21
C ALA A 354 6.71 8.94 15.53
N ILE A 355 6.73 8.96 14.21
CA ILE A 355 7.01 10.13 13.40
C ILE A 355 5.70 10.58 12.77
N GLU A 356 5.39 11.85 12.90
CA GLU A 356 4.31 12.51 12.20
C GLU A 356 4.86 13.29 11.01
N PHE A 357 4.20 13.16 9.88
CA PHE A 357 4.48 13.83 8.62
C PHE A 357 3.36 14.77 8.28
N SER A 358 3.68 16.03 8.00
CA SER A 358 2.72 17.09 7.70
C SER A 358 3.22 17.99 6.55
N ASN A 359 2.43 18.98 6.19
CA ASN A 359 2.72 19.88 5.07
C ASN A 359 3.01 19.11 3.77
N LEU A 360 2.11 18.18 3.43
CA LEU A 360 2.20 17.37 2.22
C LEU A 360 2.08 18.27 0.99
N SER A 361 3.05 18.19 0.11
CA SER A 361 3.16 19.08 -1.06
C SER A 361 3.70 18.36 -2.27
N PRO A 362 3.45 18.86 -3.49
CA PRO A 362 4.10 18.36 -4.69
C PRO A 362 5.62 18.50 -4.63
N LEU A 363 6.31 17.77 -5.50
CA LEU A 363 7.76 17.82 -5.62
C LEU A 363 8.25 19.24 -5.97
N ASN A 364 7.58 19.92 -6.92
CA ASN A 364 7.97 21.25 -7.37
C ASN A 364 7.38 22.35 -6.48
N VAL A 365 8.26 23.26 -6.05
CA VAL A 365 7.90 24.42 -5.20
C VAL A 365 7.17 25.49 -5.99
N ARG A 366 7.55 25.68 -7.26
CA ARG A 366 6.89 26.56 -8.24
C ARG A 366 6.74 25.81 -9.56
N THR A 367 5.71 26.22 -10.32
CA THR A 367 5.47 25.71 -11.68
C THR A 367 6.02 26.64 -12.78
N SER A 368 6.69 27.73 -12.38
CA SER A 368 7.27 28.73 -13.26
C SER A 368 8.72 29.03 -12.89
N THR A 369 9.50 29.43 -13.88
CA THR A 369 10.88 29.91 -13.69
C THR A 369 10.95 31.38 -13.28
N ASP A 370 9.81 32.09 -13.19
CA ASP A 370 9.77 33.45 -12.65
C ASP A 370 9.93 33.43 -11.12
N PRO A 371 10.97 34.07 -10.56
CA PRO A 371 11.23 34.11 -9.13
C PRO A 371 10.14 34.85 -8.33
N ASN A 372 9.33 35.65 -8.97
CA ASN A 372 8.22 36.37 -8.35
C ASN A 372 6.89 35.61 -8.46
N SER A 373 6.86 34.48 -9.15
CA SER A 373 5.67 33.65 -9.21
C SER A 373 5.31 33.10 -7.84
N ALA A 374 4.02 32.87 -7.61
CA ALA A 374 3.53 32.26 -6.40
C ALA A 374 4.09 30.83 -6.23
N ILE A 375 4.18 30.40 -4.97
CA ILE A 375 4.46 29.01 -4.63
C ILE A 375 3.36 28.13 -5.23
N ASN A 376 3.71 26.95 -5.69
CA ASN A 376 2.79 25.99 -6.26
C ASN A 376 1.63 25.70 -5.29
N SER A 377 0.41 26.03 -5.71
CA SER A 377 -0.81 25.83 -4.95
C SER A 377 -1.48 24.49 -5.22
N GLN A 378 -0.94 23.69 -6.14
CA GLN A 378 -1.47 22.35 -6.39
C GLN A 378 -1.31 21.47 -5.15
N ASN A 379 -2.23 20.56 -4.97
CA ASN A 379 -2.16 19.58 -3.91
C ASN A 379 -1.21 18.43 -4.29
N ALA A 380 -0.55 17.89 -3.30
CA ALA A 380 0.02 16.56 -3.40
C ALA A 380 -1.12 15.53 -3.46
N TYR A 381 -0.90 14.36 -4.03
CA TYR A 381 -1.99 13.41 -4.26
C TYR A 381 -1.54 11.95 -4.17
N ILE A 382 -2.54 11.10 -4.03
CA ILE A 382 -2.44 9.66 -4.28
C ILE A 382 -3.46 9.28 -5.35
N ASP A 383 -3.02 8.52 -6.34
CA ASP A 383 -3.86 7.81 -7.29
C ASP A 383 -3.43 6.34 -7.29
N PHE A 384 -4.28 5.45 -6.81
CA PHE A 384 -3.98 4.01 -6.81
C PHE A 384 -3.97 3.40 -8.21
N GLY A 385 -4.23 4.21 -9.24
CA GLY A 385 -4.31 3.75 -10.60
C GLY A 385 -5.49 2.79 -10.80
N GLN A 386 -5.26 1.74 -11.57
CA GLN A 386 -6.27 0.73 -11.84
C GLN A 386 -5.95 -0.52 -11.02
N ILE A 387 -6.87 -0.92 -10.15
CA ILE A 387 -6.76 -2.12 -9.31
C ILE A 387 -7.72 -3.18 -9.84
N TYR A 388 -7.19 -4.34 -10.18
CA TYR A 388 -7.97 -5.50 -10.65
C TYR A 388 -7.87 -6.63 -9.65
N ILE A 389 -9.00 -7.25 -9.30
CA ILE A 389 -9.07 -8.39 -8.39
C ILE A 389 -9.84 -9.50 -9.10
N ASN A 390 -9.19 -10.64 -9.32
CA ASN A 390 -9.73 -11.78 -10.05
C ASN A 390 -9.36 -13.09 -9.37
N ASN A 391 -10.14 -14.12 -9.70
CA ASN A 391 -9.76 -15.51 -9.47
C ASN A 391 -9.38 -16.12 -10.80
N ILE A 392 -8.13 -16.52 -10.96
CA ILE A 392 -7.58 -16.96 -12.26
C ILE A 392 -6.98 -18.35 -12.19
N ARG A 393 -6.88 -18.98 -13.37
CA ARG A 393 -6.09 -20.19 -13.56
C ARG A 393 -5.13 -20.00 -14.72
N THR A 394 -3.84 -19.97 -14.41
CA THR A 394 -2.79 -19.79 -15.43
C THR A 394 -1.49 -20.48 -15.01
N ASN A 395 -0.60 -20.71 -15.95
CA ASN A 395 0.77 -21.14 -15.71
C ASN A 395 1.80 -20.09 -16.09
N SER A 396 1.39 -18.99 -16.73
CA SER A 396 2.31 -17.94 -17.15
C SER A 396 1.64 -16.57 -17.07
N MET A 397 2.41 -15.59 -16.71
CA MET A 397 2.01 -14.19 -16.66
C MET A 397 3.11 -13.33 -17.27
N GLY A 398 2.73 -12.26 -17.94
CA GLY A 398 3.64 -11.24 -18.41
C GLY A 398 3.69 -10.07 -17.45
N PHE A 399 4.82 -9.38 -17.44
CA PHE A 399 5.01 -8.16 -16.70
C PHE A 399 5.93 -7.22 -17.48
N VAL A 400 5.53 -5.96 -17.60
CA VAL A 400 6.28 -4.98 -18.40
C VAL A 400 7.14 -4.12 -17.50
N VAL A 401 8.37 -3.89 -17.92
CA VAL A 401 9.32 -3.00 -17.26
C VAL A 401 9.81 -1.93 -18.22
N ASN A 402 10.29 -0.82 -17.68
CA ASN A 402 10.86 0.28 -18.46
C ASN A 402 12.25 -0.07 -19.02
N ASP A 403 12.79 0.81 -19.86
CA ASP A 403 14.07 0.60 -20.54
C ASP A 403 15.27 0.50 -19.59
N GLN A 404 15.24 1.21 -18.46
CA GLN A 404 16.34 1.18 -17.48
C GLN A 404 16.45 -0.21 -16.87
N ILE A 405 15.34 -0.74 -16.41
CA ILE A 405 15.28 -2.09 -15.83
C ILE A 405 15.61 -3.15 -16.90
N LYS A 406 15.05 -3.02 -18.09
CA LYS A 406 15.37 -3.90 -19.21
C LYS A 406 16.88 -3.98 -19.46
N THR A 407 17.56 -2.83 -19.44
CA THR A 407 19.02 -2.76 -19.61
C THR A 407 19.76 -3.48 -18.50
N ILE A 408 19.34 -3.31 -17.24
CA ILE A 408 19.93 -3.99 -16.08
C ILE A 408 19.79 -5.50 -16.19
N LEU A 409 18.62 -5.96 -16.59
CA LEU A 409 18.30 -7.38 -16.75
C LEU A 409 18.93 -8.01 -18.01
N GLY A 410 19.42 -7.20 -18.93
CA GLY A 410 19.87 -7.67 -20.26
C GLY A 410 18.72 -8.23 -21.11
N ALA A 411 17.50 -7.80 -20.83
CA ALA A 411 16.31 -8.26 -21.53
C ALA A 411 16.20 -7.64 -22.91
N GLN A 412 15.70 -8.42 -23.89
CA GLN A 412 15.48 -7.92 -25.25
C GLN A 412 14.15 -7.21 -25.42
N ASN A 413 13.16 -7.56 -24.57
CA ASN A 413 11.81 -7.05 -24.61
C ASN A 413 11.45 -6.33 -23.32
N TYR A 414 10.44 -5.46 -23.37
CA TYR A 414 9.85 -4.84 -22.17
C TYR A 414 9.05 -5.84 -21.34
N GLU A 415 8.58 -6.91 -21.97
CA GLU A 415 7.77 -7.93 -21.34
C GLU A 415 8.64 -9.01 -20.73
N LEU A 416 8.41 -9.29 -19.45
CA LEU A 416 9.03 -10.38 -18.72
C LEU A 416 7.96 -11.43 -18.43
N ILE A 417 8.11 -12.61 -19.02
CA ILE A 417 7.20 -13.73 -18.77
C ILE A 417 7.70 -14.53 -17.57
N TYR A 418 6.79 -14.86 -16.66
CA TYR A 418 7.09 -15.67 -15.49
C TYR A 418 5.99 -16.69 -15.21
N ASN A 419 6.33 -17.75 -14.50
CA ASN A 419 5.42 -18.84 -14.17
C ASN A 419 5.04 -18.73 -12.68
N PRO A 420 3.84 -18.25 -12.35
CA PRO A 420 3.41 -18.12 -10.97
C PRO A 420 3.16 -19.47 -10.29
N SER A 421 3.01 -20.56 -11.06
CA SER A 421 2.79 -21.88 -10.52
C SER A 421 4.10 -22.57 -10.10
N PRO A 422 4.20 -23.08 -8.86
CA PRO A 422 5.40 -23.80 -8.40
C PRO A 422 5.74 -25.03 -9.20
N THR A 423 4.75 -25.65 -9.86
CA THR A 423 4.92 -26.86 -10.66
C THR A 423 5.11 -26.59 -12.14
N GLY A 424 5.03 -25.34 -12.57
CA GLY A 424 5.00 -24.95 -13.98
C GLY A 424 3.71 -25.32 -14.71
N ASN A 425 2.77 -26.00 -14.05
CA ASN A 425 1.44 -26.29 -14.56
C ASN A 425 0.48 -25.16 -14.18
N ALA A 426 -0.59 -24.99 -14.95
CA ALA A 426 -1.61 -24.03 -14.59
C ALA A 426 -2.25 -24.40 -13.24
N SER A 427 -2.40 -23.42 -12.35
CA SER A 427 -3.05 -23.57 -11.05
C SER A 427 -4.01 -22.41 -10.75
N ASN A 428 -4.92 -22.64 -9.82
CA ASN A 428 -5.90 -21.66 -9.39
C ASN A 428 -5.25 -20.71 -8.40
N MET A 429 -5.51 -19.40 -8.56
CA MET A 429 -4.95 -18.33 -7.75
C MET A 429 -5.97 -17.22 -7.50
N ALA A 430 -5.95 -16.63 -6.33
CA ALA A 430 -6.49 -15.30 -6.11
C ALA A 430 -5.46 -14.29 -6.62
N PHE A 431 -5.89 -13.32 -7.42
CA PHE A 431 -5.00 -12.43 -8.14
C PHE A 431 -5.37 -10.97 -7.95
N ILE A 432 -4.36 -10.14 -7.70
CA ILE A 432 -4.49 -8.68 -7.64
C ILE A 432 -3.47 -8.08 -8.60
N ALA A 433 -3.93 -7.16 -9.44
CA ALA A 433 -3.06 -6.34 -10.27
C ALA A 433 -3.27 -4.86 -9.98
N VAL A 434 -2.18 -4.10 -9.97
CA VAL A 434 -2.20 -2.63 -9.85
C VAL A 434 -1.48 -2.06 -11.06
N ARG A 435 -2.04 -1.02 -11.67
CA ARG A 435 -1.48 -0.36 -12.84
C ARG A 435 -1.48 1.15 -12.67
N GLY A 436 -0.27 1.72 -12.69
CA GLY A 436 -0.09 3.15 -12.69
C GLY A 436 -0.40 3.81 -11.35
N LEU A 437 -0.06 3.18 -10.21
CA LEU A 437 -0.19 3.86 -8.93
C LEU A 437 0.83 5.00 -8.86
N ASP A 438 0.31 6.20 -8.58
CA ASP A 438 1.07 7.40 -8.32
C ASP A 438 0.82 7.89 -6.89
N PHE A 439 1.88 8.05 -6.11
CA PHE A 439 1.87 8.76 -4.84
C PHE A 439 2.86 9.92 -4.94
N GLN A 440 2.35 11.11 -5.28
CA GLN A 440 3.20 12.28 -5.51
C GLN A 440 3.02 13.28 -4.37
N ALA A 441 3.61 12.91 -3.23
CA ALA A 441 3.60 13.71 -2.01
C ALA A 441 4.97 13.70 -1.33
N ILE A 442 5.42 14.86 -0.91
CA ILE A 442 6.55 15.02 -0.02
C ILE A 442 6.09 15.74 1.25
N ALA A 443 6.42 15.21 2.41
CA ALA A 443 6.20 15.87 3.68
C ALA A 443 7.34 16.87 3.92
N ARG A 444 7.03 18.16 3.92
CA ARG A 444 8.04 19.20 4.17
C ARG A 444 8.30 19.41 5.65
N LYS A 445 7.45 18.86 6.51
CA LYS A 445 7.60 18.87 7.95
C LYS A 445 7.43 17.48 8.51
N ALA A 446 8.33 17.11 9.40
CA ALA A 446 8.23 15.88 10.16
C ALA A 446 8.66 16.16 11.63
N ARG A 447 8.05 15.42 12.55
CA ARG A 447 8.40 15.52 13.97
C ARG A 447 8.26 14.17 14.66
N PHE A 448 9.05 13.99 15.72
CA PHE A 448 8.86 12.85 16.61
C PHE A 448 7.77 13.18 17.63
N ILE A 449 6.91 12.21 17.87
CA ILE A 449 5.79 12.30 18.82
C ILE A 449 5.81 11.11 19.76
N SER A 450 5.27 11.29 20.97
CA SER A 450 5.06 10.21 21.94
C SER A 450 3.60 10.11 22.33
N ASP A 451 3.22 9.00 22.96
CA ASP A 451 1.87 8.76 23.48
C ASP A 451 1.39 9.82 24.50
N ASN A 452 2.33 10.42 25.23
CA ASN A 452 2.04 11.40 26.29
C ASN A 452 2.22 12.86 25.85
N SER A 453 2.61 13.12 24.60
CA SER A 453 3.06 14.44 24.19
C SER A 453 2.23 15.11 23.12
N ILE A 454 0.94 14.83 23.09
CA ILE A 454 -0.01 15.47 22.17
C ILE A 454 0.05 17.00 22.29
N ALA A 455 0.15 17.49 23.50
CA ALA A 455 0.13 18.91 23.77
C ALA A 455 1.53 19.55 23.85
N VAL A 456 2.57 18.75 23.74
CA VAL A 456 3.89 19.25 24.10
C VAL A 456 4.64 19.74 22.91
N ASN A 457 4.63 21.01 22.84
CA ASN A 457 5.65 21.84 22.22
C ASN A 457 5.81 21.66 20.71
N ASN A 458 5.13 22.50 20.01
CA ASN A 458 5.48 22.94 18.65
C ASN A 458 6.98 23.31 18.49
N THR A 459 7.78 23.26 19.53
CA THR A 459 9.22 23.50 19.52
C THR A 459 10.01 22.39 18.83
N ASN A 460 9.40 21.23 18.58
CA ASN A 460 10.00 20.12 17.82
C ASN A 460 9.35 19.93 16.45
N GLU A 461 8.59 20.88 15.95
CA GLU A 461 8.33 20.93 14.51
C GLU A 461 9.67 21.09 13.83
N GLY A 462 10.19 19.94 13.35
CA GLY A 462 11.49 19.92 12.72
C GLY A 462 11.50 20.80 11.48
N THR A 463 12.61 21.42 11.22
CA THR A 463 12.93 22.05 9.95
C THR A 463 13.29 21.02 8.88
N TRP A 464 12.86 19.78 9.05
CA TRP A 464 13.15 18.66 8.15
C TRP A 464 11.86 17.98 7.68
N GLY A 465 11.96 17.30 6.57
CA GLY A 465 10.89 16.51 6.00
C GLY A 465 11.39 15.23 5.34
N LEU A 466 10.45 14.45 4.86
CA LEU A 466 10.72 13.20 4.15
C LEU A 466 9.83 13.12 2.91
N GLY A 467 10.41 12.81 1.78
CA GLY A 467 9.71 12.48 0.54
C GLY A 467 9.94 11.03 0.17
N ILE A 468 8.85 10.30 -0.02
CA ILE A 468 8.84 8.96 -0.61
C ILE A 468 7.78 8.94 -1.72
N PRO A 469 7.90 9.83 -2.73
CA PRO A 469 7.02 9.78 -3.88
C PRO A 469 7.22 8.48 -4.65
N ILE A 470 6.16 7.97 -5.25
CA ILE A 470 6.14 6.76 -6.07
C ILE A 470 5.49 7.12 -7.41
N TYR A 471 6.16 6.81 -8.51
CA TYR A 471 5.68 7.08 -9.85
C TYR A 471 5.46 5.77 -10.62
N ASN A 472 4.28 5.66 -11.24
CA ASN A 472 3.88 4.57 -12.12
C ASN A 472 4.21 3.18 -11.55
N LEU A 473 3.80 2.93 -10.28
CA LEU A 473 3.94 1.59 -9.71
C LEU A 473 2.98 0.64 -10.41
N ASN A 474 3.54 -0.45 -10.90
CA ASN A 474 2.80 -1.57 -11.44
C ASN A 474 3.07 -2.82 -10.60
N ALA A 475 2.05 -3.61 -10.35
CA ALA A 475 2.19 -4.84 -9.57
C ALA A 475 1.27 -5.95 -10.08
N ASN A 476 1.78 -7.18 -9.99
CA ASN A 476 1.01 -8.42 -10.04
C ASN A 476 1.24 -9.18 -8.74
N ALA A 477 0.19 -9.68 -8.11
CA ALA A 477 0.27 -10.52 -6.92
C ALA A 477 -0.71 -11.68 -7.04
N ALA A 478 -0.18 -12.89 -7.05
CA ALA A 478 -0.95 -14.13 -7.06
C ALA A 478 -0.78 -14.85 -5.72
N PHE A 479 -1.89 -15.37 -5.18
CA PHE A 479 -1.93 -16.07 -3.91
C PHE A 479 -2.62 -17.42 -4.05
N PHE A 480 -2.06 -18.44 -3.38
CA PHE A 480 -2.53 -19.83 -3.40
C PHE A 480 -2.10 -20.57 -2.13
N ALA A 481 -2.68 -21.75 -1.86
CA ALA A 481 -2.23 -22.55 -0.74
C ALA A 481 -0.88 -23.24 -1.03
N LYS A 482 0.05 -23.16 -0.09
CA LYS A 482 1.38 -23.79 -0.18
C LYS A 482 1.82 -24.32 1.17
N LYS A 483 2.42 -25.50 1.22
CA LYS A 483 3.04 -26.02 2.42
C LYS A 483 4.50 -25.60 2.53
N TYR A 484 4.99 -25.44 3.75
CA TYR A 484 6.38 -25.16 4.04
C TYR A 484 6.86 -25.97 5.23
N THR A 485 8.16 -26.15 5.32
CA THR A 485 8.80 -26.76 6.49
C THR A 485 9.38 -25.63 7.34
N ASN A 486 8.94 -25.55 8.59
CA ASN A 486 9.46 -24.56 9.52
C ASN A 486 10.87 -24.88 10.00
N THR A 487 11.48 -23.99 10.78
CA THR A 487 12.83 -24.17 11.32
C THR A 487 12.99 -25.39 12.25
N ALA A 488 11.90 -25.89 12.81
CA ALA A 488 11.85 -27.10 13.63
C ALA A 488 11.66 -28.39 12.80
N GLY A 489 11.64 -28.31 11.47
CA GLY A 489 11.46 -29.47 10.58
C GLY A 489 9.99 -29.92 10.42
N THR A 490 9.02 -29.18 10.93
CA THR A 490 7.59 -29.53 10.84
C THR A 490 6.98 -28.94 9.59
N VAL A 491 6.21 -29.74 8.85
CA VAL A 491 5.43 -29.28 7.70
C VAL A 491 4.18 -28.55 8.18
N LYS A 492 3.98 -27.34 7.72
CA LYS A 492 2.84 -26.46 8.03
C LYS A 492 2.19 -25.92 6.76
N ASP A 493 0.94 -25.51 6.89
CA ASP A 493 0.24 -24.77 5.83
C ASP A 493 0.72 -23.32 5.79
N GLY A 494 0.82 -22.77 4.60
CA GLY A 494 1.23 -21.39 4.35
C GLY A 494 0.49 -20.78 3.17
N LEU A 495 0.60 -19.46 3.04
CA LEU A 495 0.12 -18.71 1.89
C LEU A 495 1.23 -18.66 0.83
N GLY A 496 1.06 -19.40 -0.24
CA GLY A 496 1.91 -19.29 -1.42
C GLY A 496 1.71 -17.94 -2.09
N TYR A 497 2.78 -17.37 -2.59
CA TYR A 497 2.72 -16.12 -3.33
C TYR A 497 3.61 -16.14 -4.57
N ASP A 498 3.22 -15.35 -5.57
CA ASP A 498 4.06 -14.93 -6.69
C ASP A 498 3.77 -13.46 -6.96
N ILE A 499 4.79 -12.63 -6.86
CA ILE A 499 4.68 -11.18 -6.91
C ILE A 499 5.69 -10.63 -7.90
N ALA A 500 5.24 -9.67 -8.74
CA ALA A 500 6.09 -8.83 -9.57
C ALA A 500 5.67 -7.37 -9.36
N VAL A 501 6.61 -6.48 -9.10
CA VAL A 501 6.38 -5.05 -8.86
C VAL A 501 7.43 -4.23 -9.58
N SER A 502 7.03 -3.13 -10.19
CA SER A 502 7.97 -2.15 -10.77
C SER A 502 7.55 -0.72 -10.47
N THR A 503 8.51 0.19 -10.47
CA THR A 503 8.30 1.63 -10.44
C THR A 503 9.12 2.29 -11.53
N ASP A 504 8.66 3.45 -12.00
CA ASP A 504 9.43 4.30 -12.91
C ASP A 504 10.13 5.42 -12.13
N GLY A 505 11.34 5.76 -12.54
CA GLY A 505 12.17 6.73 -11.83
C GLY A 505 11.70 8.16 -12.03
N TYR A 506 11.50 8.59 -13.27
CA TYR A 506 11.14 9.96 -13.61
C TYR A 506 10.10 10.01 -14.73
N GLY A 507 9.22 10.99 -14.66
CA GLY A 507 8.27 11.36 -15.69
C GLY A 507 7.68 12.73 -15.43
N GLU A 508 6.73 13.12 -16.26
CA GLU A 508 6.02 14.39 -16.17
C GLU A 508 4.53 14.14 -16.33
N ASP A 509 3.71 14.97 -15.68
CA ASP A 509 2.27 14.98 -15.93
C ASP A 509 1.92 15.72 -17.24
N SER A 510 0.64 15.80 -17.57
CA SER A 510 0.17 16.49 -18.79
C SER A 510 0.44 18.00 -18.79
N GLN A 511 0.77 18.59 -17.65
CA GLN A 511 1.13 19.99 -17.47
C GLN A 511 2.65 20.21 -17.41
N GLY A 512 3.46 19.14 -17.49
CA GLY A 512 4.92 19.20 -17.39
C GLY A 512 5.45 19.27 -15.95
N ASN A 513 4.62 18.97 -14.94
CA ASN A 513 5.10 18.88 -13.58
C ASN A 513 5.85 17.55 -13.38
N PRO A 514 6.99 17.57 -12.67
CA PRO A 514 7.80 16.37 -12.46
C PRO A 514 7.11 15.38 -11.54
N LYS A 515 7.19 14.11 -11.92
CA LYS A 515 6.83 12.94 -11.12
C LYS A 515 8.07 12.09 -10.91
N THR A 516 8.21 11.49 -9.75
CA THR A 516 9.39 10.67 -9.45
C THR A 516 9.07 9.54 -8.47
N THR A 517 9.87 8.48 -8.55
CA THR A 517 10.05 7.55 -7.43
C THR A 517 11.36 7.90 -6.74
N SER A 518 11.29 8.31 -5.48
CA SER A 518 12.46 8.81 -4.75
C SER A 518 12.33 8.54 -3.25
N ILE A 519 13.47 8.53 -2.56
CA ILE A 519 13.55 8.53 -1.08
C ILE A 519 14.50 9.66 -0.71
N ILE A 520 13.93 10.79 -0.29
CA ILE A 520 14.67 12.02 -0.05
C ILE A 520 14.35 12.62 1.32
N VAL A 521 15.38 13.06 2.02
CA VAL A 521 15.26 13.88 3.23
C VAL A 521 15.34 15.33 2.81
N ILE A 522 14.49 16.18 3.37
CA ILE A 522 14.31 17.58 3.00
C ILE A 522 14.70 18.43 4.18
N ASP A 523 15.50 19.46 3.95
CA ASP A 523 15.79 20.54 4.90
C ASP A 523 14.79 21.68 4.66
N GLY A 524 13.97 21.99 5.65
CA GLY A 524 12.96 23.05 5.62
C GLY A 524 13.44 24.36 6.26
N ALA A 525 14.74 24.57 6.43
CA ALA A 525 15.26 25.81 6.97
C ALA A 525 14.87 27.03 6.11
N MET A 526 14.83 28.21 6.74
CA MET A 526 14.50 29.45 6.01
C MET A 526 15.71 29.98 5.26
N SER A 527 15.51 30.32 3.99
CA SER A 527 16.53 30.98 3.16
C SER A 527 16.67 32.45 3.50
N LYS A 528 17.75 33.06 3.03
CA LYS A 528 17.95 34.52 3.11
C LYS A 528 16.94 35.32 2.28
N HIS A 529 16.17 34.68 1.42
CA HIS A 529 15.04 35.28 0.70
C HIS A 529 13.74 35.28 1.51
N GLY A 530 13.75 34.71 2.74
CA GLY A 530 12.54 34.60 3.57
C GLY A 530 11.58 33.48 3.14
N GLU A 531 12.07 32.54 2.35
CA GLU A 531 11.34 31.35 1.92
C GLU A 531 12.04 30.07 2.42
N GLU A 532 11.37 28.95 2.45
CA GLU A 532 11.98 27.65 2.74
C GLU A 532 13.07 27.32 1.73
N VAL A 533 14.20 26.82 2.20
CA VAL A 533 15.38 26.51 1.36
C VAL A 533 15.11 25.31 0.47
N ASN A 534 14.39 24.32 0.97
CA ASN A 534 14.04 23.09 0.25
C ASN A 534 15.25 22.32 -0.30
N TYR A 535 16.37 22.29 0.42
CA TYR A 535 17.44 21.36 0.11
C TYR A 535 16.98 19.93 0.33
N TYR A 536 17.47 19.01 -0.51
CA TYR A 536 17.22 17.59 -0.33
C TYR A 536 18.53 16.79 -0.48
N THR A 537 18.54 15.61 0.13
CA THR A 537 19.52 14.56 -0.09
C THR A 537 18.86 13.21 -0.11
N GLY A 538 19.34 12.30 -0.93
CA GLY A 538 18.84 10.93 -0.97
C GLY A 538 18.97 10.23 -2.30
N LEU A 539 18.11 9.23 -2.48
CA LEU A 539 17.98 8.49 -3.73
C LEU A 539 16.81 9.07 -4.52
N ARG A 540 17.08 9.50 -5.75
CA ARG A 540 16.02 10.00 -6.63
C ARG A 540 15.96 9.20 -7.93
N ASN A 541 14.85 9.32 -8.63
CA ASN A 541 14.62 8.71 -9.93
C ASN A 541 14.87 7.19 -9.91
N ILE A 542 14.21 6.51 -8.96
CA ILE A 542 14.38 5.08 -8.71
C ILE A 542 13.53 4.28 -9.69
N ASP A 543 14.15 3.75 -10.74
CA ASP A 543 13.56 2.66 -11.51
C ASP A 543 13.76 1.35 -10.75
N SER A 544 12.72 0.58 -10.55
CA SER A 544 12.85 -0.68 -9.83
C SER A 544 12.02 -1.81 -10.44
N TYR A 545 12.50 -3.03 -10.24
CA TYR A 545 11.78 -4.25 -10.51
C TYR A 545 12.07 -5.28 -9.42
N PHE A 546 11.04 -5.74 -8.77
CA PHE A 546 11.09 -6.79 -7.79
C PHE A 546 10.21 -7.95 -8.23
N LYS A 547 10.73 -9.16 -8.20
CA LYS A 547 9.99 -10.40 -8.45
C LYS A 547 10.37 -11.40 -7.39
N ALA A 548 9.38 -12.03 -6.78
CA ALA A 548 9.61 -13.14 -5.86
C ALA A 548 8.45 -14.11 -5.87
N ASN A 549 8.75 -15.39 -5.73
CA ASN A 549 7.77 -16.41 -5.46
C ASN A 549 8.18 -17.25 -4.25
N GLY A 550 7.18 -17.74 -3.52
CA GLY A 550 7.52 -18.47 -2.31
C GLY A 550 6.32 -18.77 -1.43
N VAL A 551 6.53 -18.67 -0.12
CA VAL A 551 5.51 -18.92 0.89
C VAL A 551 5.64 -17.96 2.06
N ILE A 552 4.51 -17.48 2.54
CA ILE A 552 4.37 -16.79 3.82
C ILE A 552 3.81 -17.79 4.82
N GLY A 553 4.53 -18.03 5.89
CA GLY A 553 4.15 -18.94 6.96
C GLY A 553 4.08 -18.24 8.31
N PHE A 554 3.20 -18.71 9.17
CA PHE A 554 3.03 -18.19 10.53
C PHE A 554 3.60 -19.20 11.53
N ASN A 555 4.70 -18.81 12.16
CA ASN A 555 5.34 -19.54 13.24
C ASN A 555 4.95 -18.92 14.60
N GLU A 556 5.26 -19.60 15.69
CA GLU A 556 4.83 -19.19 17.05
C GLU A 556 5.27 -17.76 17.45
N ASN A 557 6.45 -17.32 17.02
CA ASN A 557 7.03 -16.04 17.42
C ASN A 557 7.42 -15.12 16.27
N GLU A 558 7.16 -15.51 15.03
CA GLU A 558 7.65 -14.82 13.86
C GLU A 558 6.78 -15.08 12.62
N ILE A 559 6.74 -14.12 11.74
CA ILE A 559 6.25 -14.30 10.38
C ILE A 559 7.45 -14.76 9.54
N TYR A 560 7.33 -15.91 8.90
CA TYR A 560 8.32 -16.48 8.02
C TYR A 560 7.95 -16.24 6.57
N ILE A 561 8.83 -15.60 5.83
CA ILE A 561 8.67 -15.38 4.38
C ILE A 561 9.83 -16.06 3.69
N LYS A 562 9.54 -17.07 2.91
CA LYS A 562 10.54 -17.76 2.09
C LYS A 562 10.34 -17.39 0.64
N ALA A 563 11.39 -16.94 -0.02
CA ALA A 563 11.44 -16.76 -1.46
C ALA A 563 12.24 -17.94 -2.08
N ASP A 564 11.56 -18.78 -2.84
CA ASP A 564 12.19 -19.86 -3.59
C ASP A 564 12.96 -19.30 -4.80
N SER A 565 12.53 -18.13 -5.28
CA SER A 565 13.23 -17.30 -6.25
C SER A 565 12.96 -15.83 -5.91
N LEU A 566 13.99 -15.01 -5.98
CA LEU A 566 13.95 -13.59 -5.76
C LEU A 566 14.86 -12.90 -6.76
N LEU A 567 14.32 -11.92 -7.48
CA LEU A 567 15.06 -11.03 -8.35
C LEU A 567 14.71 -9.59 -7.96
N PHE A 568 15.72 -8.81 -7.62
CA PHE A 568 15.56 -7.39 -7.36
C PHE A 568 16.57 -6.61 -8.20
N ALA A 569 16.08 -5.75 -9.06
CA ALA A 569 16.88 -4.88 -9.91
C ALA A 569 16.43 -3.43 -9.70
N ALA A 570 17.39 -2.52 -9.59
CA ALA A 570 17.06 -1.10 -9.50
C ALA A 570 18.19 -0.24 -10.08
N ASN A 571 17.79 0.96 -10.50
CA ASN A 571 18.65 2.04 -10.88
C ASN A 571 18.16 3.31 -10.19
N ALA A 572 19.06 4.08 -9.61
CA ALA A 572 18.75 5.31 -8.90
C ALA A 572 19.90 6.30 -8.96
N GLU A 573 19.62 7.54 -8.61
CA GLU A 573 20.61 8.62 -8.51
C GLU A 573 20.81 8.99 -7.04
N ILE A 574 22.05 8.99 -6.58
CA ILE A 574 22.44 9.57 -5.30
C ILE A 574 22.61 11.06 -5.55
N ALA A 575 21.78 11.90 -4.95
CA ALA A 575 21.75 13.33 -5.26
C ALA A 575 21.70 14.19 -3.99
N ILE A 576 22.25 15.39 -4.12
CA ILE A 576 22.14 16.49 -3.15
C ILE A 576 21.87 17.75 -3.95
N GLY A 577 20.80 18.45 -3.63
CA GLY A 577 20.41 19.66 -4.37
C GLY A 577 19.26 20.40 -3.72
N GLN A 578 18.60 21.22 -4.51
CA GLN A 578 17.35 21.90 -4.11
C GLN A 578 16.17 21.39 -4.94
N LEU A 579 14.99 21.36 -4.30
CA LEU A 579 13.76 20.91 -4.96
C LEU A 579 13.43 21.79 -6.18
N PRO A 580 12.85 21.19 -7.25
CA PRO A 580 12.44 21.92 -8.44
C PRO A 580 11.57 23.15 -8.11
N GLY A 581 11.84 24.28 -8.75
CA GLY A 581 11.06 25.51 -8.54
C GLY A 581 11.30 26.24 -7.22
N SER A 582 12.23 25.79 -6.36
CA SER A 582 12.67 26.57 -5.20
C SER A 582 13.58 27.74 -5.62
N LEU A 583 13.76 28.71 -4.74
CA LEU A 583 14.77 29.75 -4.97
C LEU A 583 16.14 29.25 -4.52
N TYR A 584 17.16 29.48 -5.34
CA TYR A 584 18.53 29.28 -4.89
C TYR A 584 18.81 30.16 -3.67
N ASN A 585 19.38 29.57 -2.64
CA ASN A 585 19.80 30.34 -1.48
C ASN A 585 21.02 31.19 -1.82
N CYS A 586 21.19 32.32 -1.14
CA CYS A 586 22.37 33.14 -1.34
C CYS A 586 23.65 32.37 -0.97
N PRO A 587 24.76 32.63 -1.67
CA PRO A 587 26.06 32.06 -1.30
C PRO A 587 26.44 32.37 0.15
N ALA A 588 27.26 31.51 0.74
CA ALA A 588 27.74 31.69 2.09
C ALA A 588 28.43 33.06 2.25
N GLY A 589 28.09 33.80 3.31
CA GLY A 589 28.64 35.14 3.55
C GLY A 589 27.92 36.28 2.84
N VAL A 590 27.01 36.00 1.91
CA VAL A 590 26.21 37.02 1.19
C VAL A 590 24.84 37.12 1.85
N ASN A 591 24.44 38.32 2.25
CA ASN A 591 23.15 38.55 2.93
C ASN A 591 22.00 38.76 1.96
N THR A 592 22.25 39.29 0.76
CA THR A 592 21.27 39.51 -0.29
C THR A 592 21.86 39.12 -1.64
N CYS A 593 21.13 38.40 -2.43
CA CYS A 593 21.49 38.01 -3.80
C CYS A 593 20.29 38.12 -4.73
N ALA A 594 20.48 38.06 -6.02
CA ALA A 594 19.40 37.98 -7.00
C ALA A 594 18.57 36.70 -6.72
N LYS A 595 17.26 36.81 -6.88
CA LYS A 595 16.38 35.64 -6.79
C LYS A 595 16.48 34.86 -8.11
N GLU A 596 16.92 33.64 -8.03
CA GLU A 596 16.97 32.70 -9.16
C GLU A 596 16.22 31.42 -8.80
N VAL A 597 15.45 30.88 -9.75
CA VAL A 597 14.65 29.69 -9.56
C VAL A 597 15.42 28.45 -10.00
N VAL A 598 15.46 27.45 -9.13
CA VAL A 598 15.91 26.10 -9.50
C VAL A 598 15.02 25.59 -10.63
N PRO A 599 15.58 25.08 -11.74
CA PRO A 599 14.77 24.61 -12.85
C PRO A 599 13.65 23.66 -12.44
N ILE A 600 12.46 23.86 -12.96
CA ILE A 600 11.29 23.01 -12.62
C ILE A 600 11.49 21.55 -13.04
N ASN A 601 12.33 21.30 -14.03
CA ASN A 601 12.73 19.96 -14.48
C ASN A 601 14.08 19.50 -13.91
N ASN A 602 14.49 20.00 -12.73
CA ASN A 602 15.80 19.73 -12.15
C ASN A 602 16.06 18.21 -11.95
N PHE A 603 15.01 17.42 -11.68
CA PHE A 603 15.14 15.97 -11.56
C PHE A 603 15.42 15.24 -12.89
N ALA A 604 15.10 15.85 -14.04
CA ALA A 604 15.54 15.37 -15.35
C ALA A 604 17.01 15.68 -15.63
N LYS A 605 17.60 16.67 -14.93
CA LYS A 605 18.99 17.09 -15.09
C LYS A 605 19.92 16.30 -14.17
N LYS A 606 21.20 16.31 -14.48
CA LYS A 606 22.21 15.57 -13.72
C LYS A 606 23.08 16.45 -12.82
N ASP A 607 22.82 17.75 -12.75
CA ASP A 607 23.65 18.71 -12.04
C ASP A 607 23.76 18.44 -10.53
N ASP A 608 22.70 17.92 -9.93
CA ASP A 608 22.63 17.56 -8.50
C ASP A 608 23.09 16.12 -8.21
N VAL A 609 23.46 15.33 -9.21
CA VAL A 609 23.77 13.91 -9.06
C VAL A 609 25.24 13.74 -8.68
N LEU A 610 25.46 13.11 -7.53
CA LEU A 610 26.79 12.72 -7.06
C LEU A 610 27.28 11.44 -7.73
N ALA A 611 26.38 10.47 -7.84
CA ALA A 611 26.64 9.19 -8.50
C ALA A 611 25.31 8.51 -8.84
N SER A 612 25.33 7.65 -9.85
CA SER A 612 24.24 6.71 -10.11
C SER A 612 24.58 5.35 -9.50
N ILE A 613 23.58 4.70 -8.92
CA ILE A 613 23.67 3.34 -8.41
C ILE A 613 22.77 2.44 -9.23
N ALA A 614 23.30 1.33 -9.71
CA ALA A 614 22.50 0.27 -10.32
C ALA A 614 22.86 -1.07 -9.68
N PHE A 615 21.87 -1.93 -9.46
CA PHE A 615 22.12 -3.25 -8.94
C PHE A 615 21.12 -4.28 -9.45
N MET A 616 21.54 -5.53 -9.40
CA MET A 616 20.70 -6.71 -9.60
C MET A 616 21.10 -7.78 -8.58
N LEU A 617 20.13 -8.23 -7.79
CA LEU A 617 20.25 -9.33 -6.86
C LEU A 617 19.35 -10.46 -7.35
N ASP A 618 19.94 -11.58 -7.72
CA ASP A 618 19.24 -12.76 -8.23
C ASP A 618 19.61 -13.98 -7.37
N GLY A 619 18.60 -14.60 -6.78
CA GLY A 619 18.82 -15.67 -5.83
C GLY A 619 17.55 -16.21 -5.18
N LYS A 620 17.70 -16.68 -3.97
CA LYS A 620 16.62 -17.13 -3.08
C LYS A 620 16.87 -16.62 -1.67
N GLY A 621 15.82 -16.56 -0.85
CA GLY A 621 15.97 -15.97 0.47
C GLY A 621 14.93 -16.38 1.48
N GLU A 622 15.21 -16.01 2.70
CA GLU A 622 14.30 -16.14 3.83
C GLU A 622 14.31 -14.85 4.63
N LEU A 623 13.14 -14.44 5.07
CA LEU A 623 12.95 -13.29 5.95
C LEU A 623 12.07 -13.71 7.12
N PHE A 624 12.55 -13.44 8.32
CA PHE A 624 11.82 -13.62 9.57
C PHE A 624 11.51 -12.25 10.14
N ILE A 625 10.23 -11.93 10.29
CA ILE A 625 9.77 -10.71 10.93
C ILE A 625 9.36 -11.07 12.35
N ILE A 626 10.04 -10.48 13.32
CA ILE A 626 9.89 -10.80 14.75
C ILE A 626 9.30 -9.57 15.42
N PRO A 627 8.04 -9.63 15.88
CA PRO A 627 7.41 -8.52 16.58
C PRO A 627 8.11 -8.23 17.90
N GLY A 628 8.08 -6.97 18.33
CA GLY A 628 8.63 -6.54 19.60
C GLY A 628 8.01 -7.27 20.80
N LEU A 629 8.79 -7.45 21.86
CA LEU A 629 8.32 -8.05 23.11
C LEU A 629 7.58 -6.98 23.93
N GLU A 630 6.34 -7.25 24.30
CA GLU A 630 5.71 -6.51 25.40
C GLU A 630 6.24 -7.04 26.74
N ALA A 631 6.61 -6.14 27.65
CA ALA A 631 7.05 -6.55 28.97
C ALA A 631 5.87 -7.09 29.79
N ALA A 632 6.13 -8.14 30.54
CA ALA A 632 5.25 -8.54 31.61
C ALA A 632 5.18 -7.41 32.66
N GLY A 633 3.99 -6.84 32.89
CA GLY A 633 3.79 -5.79 33.90
C GLY A 633 3.55 -4.38 33.37
N GLY A 634 3.27 -4.20 32.10
CA GLY A 634 2.80 -2.93 31.53
C GLY A 634 3.88 -1.85 31.35
N THR A 635 5.15 -2.19 31.49
CA THR A 635 6.24 -1.30 31.11
C THR A 635 6.63 -1.61 29.66
N PRO A 636 6.59 -0.66 28.72
CA PRO A 636 6.97 -0.91 27.34
C PRO A 636 8.47 -1.21 27.29
N GLN A 637 8.84 -2.44 27.01
CA GLN A 637 10.26 -2.76 26.87
C GLN A 637 10.75 -2.67 25.42
N SER A 638 9.89 -2.55 24.41
CA SER A 638 10.44 -2.55 23.07
C SER A 638 9.50 -2.02 22.01
N ASN A 639 9.60 -0.74 21.75
CA ASN A 639 9.10 -0.11 20.53
C ASN A 639 10.04 -0.45 19.36
N TYR A 640 10.23 -1.73 19.06
CA TYR A 640 11.09 -2.14 17.97
C TYR A 640 10.49 -3.27 17.15
N LEU A 641 10.84 -3.28 15.89
CA LEU A 641 10.66 -4.38 14.96
C LEU A 641 12.01 -5.04 14.72
N SER A 642 12.11 -6.36 14.93
CA SER A 642 13.30 -7.12 14.59
C SER A 642 13.06 -7.93 13.33
N PHE A 643 14.11 -8.10 12.55
CA PHE A 643 14.10 -8.97 11.39
C PHE A 643 15.41 -9.75 11.28
N LYS A 644 15.33 -10.90 10.66
CA LYS A 644 16.46 -11.71 10.27
C LYS A 644 16.24 -12.13 8.83
N SER A 645 17.23 -11.91 7.97
CA SER A 645 17.14 -12.34 6.58
C SER A 645 18.40 -13.13 6.18
N ASN A 646 18.19 -14.08 5.31
CA ASN A 646 19.23 -14.86 4.69
C ASN A 646 19.02 -14.82 3.18
N PHE A 647 20.05 -14.51 2.44
CA PHE A 647 20.01 -14.47 0.99
C PHE A 647 21.12 -15.35 0.42
N GLU A 648 20.79 -16.17 -0.55
CA GLU A 648 21.71 -17.02 -1.29
C GLU A 648 21.64 -16.63 -2.76
N PHE A 649 22.75 -16.10 -3.27
CA PHE A 649 22.87 -15.72 -4.68
C PHE A 649 22.83 -16.96 -5.59
N ASN A 650 22.24 -16.85 -6.74
CA ASN A 650 22.26 -17.90 -7.75
C ASN A 650 23.70 -18.17 -8.21
N THR A 651 24.06 -19.46 -8.29
CA THR A 651 25.36 -19.88 -8.76
C THR A 651 25.46 -19.69 -10.27
N LEU A 652 26.52 -19.02 -10.72
CA LEU A 652 26.81 -18.85 -12.14
C LEU A 652 27.51 -20.08 -12.70
N SER A 653 27.20 -20.44 -13.94
CA SER A 653 27.91 -21.48 -14.66
C SER A 653 29.37 -21.09 -14.92
N SER A 654 30.25 -22.06 -15.19
CA SER A 654 31.65 -21.79 -15.57
C SER A 654 31.74 -20.93 -16.83
N THR A 655 30.82 -21.11 -17.76
CA THR A 655 30.72 -20.27 -18.97
C THR A 655 30.34 -18.85 -18.64
N ASP A 656 29.39 -18.62 -17.74
CA ASP A 656 29.01 -17.26 -17.28
C ASP A 656 30.14 -16.59 -16.49
N LEU A 657 30.85 -17.35 -15.67
CA LEU A 657 32.00 -16.82 -14.93
C LEU A 657 33.14 -16.37 -15.85
N SER A 658 33.38 -17.09 -16.95
CA SER A 658 34.39 -16.72 -17.94
C SER A 658 33.93 -15.63 -18.91
N ASN A 659 32.64 -15.32 -18.98
CA ASN A 659 32.12 -14.29 -19.86
C ASN A 659 32.25 -12.89 -19.19
N GLU A 660 33.12 -12.06 -19.72
CA GLU A 660 33.35 -10.70 -19.21
C GLU A 660 32.14 -9.78 -19.34
N SER A 661 31.25 -10.03 -20.30
CA SER A 661 30.04 -9.25 -20.51
C SER A 661 28.91 -9.63 -19.54
N LYS A 662 29.00 -10.79 -18.86
CA LYS A 662 27.99 -11.29 -17.93
C LYS A 662 28.23 -10.72 -16.55
N LYS A 663 27.33 -9.89 -16.04
CA LYS A 663 27.47 -9.30 -14.68
C LYS A 663 26.94 -10.20 -13.57
N GLY A 664 25.96 -11.07 -13.86
CA GLY A 664 25.24 -11.85 -12.81
C GLY A 664 24.58 -10.92 -11.81
N SER A 665 24.52 -11.31 -10.54
CA SER A 665 24.19 -10.38 -9.47
C SER A 665 25.31 -9.36 -9.30
N PHE A 666 24.95 -8.07 -9.26
CA PHE A 666 25.96 -7.00 -9.23
C PHE A 666 25.48 -5.76 -8.47
N ILE A 667 26.44 -4.91 -8.08
CA ILE A 667 26.24 -3.54 -7.63
C ILE A 667 27.22 -2.67 -8.43
N SER A 668 26.73 -1.58 -9.03
CA SER A 668 27.49 -0.64 -9.81
C SER A 668 27.27 0.77 -9.29
N LEU A 669 28.35 1.46 -9.00
CA LEU A 669 28.36 2.91 -8.76
C LEU A 669 28.99 3.57 -9.97
N SER A 670 28.32 4.53 -10.58
CA SER A 670 28.82 5.22 -11.78
C SER A 670 28.65 6.72 -11.66
N ASN A 671 29.58 7.42 -12.31
CA ASN A 671 29.48 8.86 -12.52
C ASN A 671 29.60 9.15 -14.01
N THR A 672 28.79 10.07 -14.48
CA THR A 672 28.78 10.50 -15.86
C THR A 672 29.21 11.98 -15.92
N ASP A 673 30.36 12.23 -16.48
CA ASP A 673 30.87 13.56 -16.72
C ASP A 673 30.59 13.97 -18.18
N SER A 674 29.92 15.10 -18.34
CA SER A 674 29.56 15.64 -19.66
C SER A 674 30.28 16.96 -19.88
N ASN A 675 31.27 16.96 -20.78
CA ASN A 675 32.04 18.13 -21.16
C ASN A 675 31.52 18.72 -22.48
N GLY A 676 30.22 19.04 -22.53
CA GLY A 676 29.54 19.68 -23.66
C GLY A 676 29.56 18.93 -25.00
N THR A 677 30.63 18.21 -25.33
CA THR A 677 30.79 17.45 -26.57
C THR A 677 31.06 15.96 -26.39
N THR A 678 31.49 15.54 -25.21
CA THR A 678 31.78 14.13 -24.91
C THR A 678 31.23 13.77 -23.54
N THR A 679 30.45 12.72 -23.50
CA THR A 679 29.95 12.10 -22.25
C THR A 679 30.88 10.93 -21.91
N LYS A 680 31.49 10.99 -20.73
CA LYS A 680 32.33 9.91 -20.20
C LYS A 680 31.67 9.34 -18.97
N THR A 681 31.39 8.04 -18.98
CA THR A 681 30.88 7.33 -17.80
C THR A 681 32.00 6.49 -17.23
N SER A 682 32.29 6.70 -15.95
CA SER A 682 33.17 5.87 -15.15
C SER A 682 32.38 5.08 -14.14
N SER A 683 32.78 3.85 -13.85
CA SER A 683 32.07 3.03 -12.85
C SER A 683 32.99 2.16 -12.03
N PHE A 684 32.56 1.91 -10.79
CA PHE A 684 33.07 0.88 -9.89
C PHE A 684 31.99 -0.21 -9.77
N ASN A 685 32.37 -1.47 -9.96
CA ASN A 685 31.44 -2.56 -10.05
C ASN A 685 31.86 -3.72 -9.13
N LEU A 686 30.90 -4.27 -8.41
CA LEU A 686 30.98 -5.60 -7.81
C LEU A 686 30.09 -6.51 -8.65
N ASN A 687 30.70 -7.34 -9.48
CA ASN A 687 29.98 -8.23 -10.40
C ASN A 687 30.04 -9.68 -9.91
N LYS A 688 29.20 -10.55 -10.50
CA LYS A 688 29.22 -11.98 -10.31
C LYS A 688 29.15 -12.36 -8.83
N MET A 689 28.32 -11.64 -8.05
CA MET A 689 28.15 -11.94 -6.63
C MET A 689 27.53 -13.31 -6.45
N GLN A 690 28.09 -14.11 -5.59
CA GLN A 690 27.68 -15.49 -5.27
C GLN A 690 27.85 -15.76 -3.79
N GLY A 691 27.27 -16.87 -3.31
CA GLY A 691 27.39 -17.32 -1.92
C GLY A 691 26.26 -16.82 -1.03
N HIS A 692 26.49 -16.73 0.26
CA HIS A 692 25.47 -16.44 1.25
C HIS A 692 25.72 -15.11 1.95
N LEU A 693 24.66 -14.34 2.10
CA LEU A 693 24.62 -13.08 2.84
C LEU A 693 23.45 -13.11 3.82
N GLY A 694 23.71 -12.81 5.09
CA GLY A 694 22.69 -12.63 6.13
C GLY A 694 22.60 -11.17 6.56
N LEU A 695 21.40 -10.71 6.85
CA LEU A 695 21.17 -9.40 7.45
C LEU A 695 20.18 -9.56 8.60
N ASN A 696 20.65 -9.28 9.82
CA ASN A 696 19.80 -9.20 11.00
C ASN A 696 19.69 -7.74 11.40
N GLY A 697 18.52 -7.32 11.80
CA GLY A 697 18.31 -5.92 12.19
C GLY A 697 17.25 -5.75 13.24
N LYS A 698 17.33 -4.60 13.88
CA LYS A 698 16.33 -4.09 14.81
C LYS A 698 16.12 -2.62 14.50
N ILE A 699 14.88 -2.24 14.29
CA ILE A 699 14.47 -0.85 14.06
C ILE A 699 13.69 -0.39 15.28
N GLN A 700 14.08 0.73 15.84
CA GLN A 700 13.47 1.29 17.03
C GLN A 700 13.18 2.77 16.83
N MET A 701 11.95 3.19 17.11
CA MET A 701 11.58 4.59 17.23
C MET A 701 11.89 5.05 18.67
N GLN A 702 12.59 6.17 18.80
CA GLN A 702 12.91 6.81 20.06
C GLN A 702 12.34 8.24 20.11
N LYS A 703 12.54 8.92 21.22
CA LYS A 703 11.98 10.26 21.45
C LYS A 703 12.31 11.27 20.34
N ASP A 704 13.50 11.18 19.77
CA ASP A 704 14.06 12.12 18.81
C ASP A 704 14.94 11.44 17.74
N ALA A 705 14.83 10.12 17.62
CA ALA A 705 15.66 9.35 16.71
C ALA A 705 14.95 8.11 16.18
N VAL A 706 15.34 7.71 14.97
CA VAL A 706 15.17 6.34 14.50
C VAL A 706 16.50 5.63 14.64
N VAL A 707 16.54 4.55 15.41
CA VAL A 707 17.76 3.77 15.62
C VAL A 707 17.63 2.42 14.93
N MET A 708 18.64 2.06 14.15
CA MET A 708 18.74 0.81 13.44
C MET A 708 20.02 0.08 13.87
N ASP A 709 19.86 -1.01 14.57
CA ASP A 709 20.98 -1.93 14.85
C ASP A 709 21.02 -2.99 13.78
N ASN A 710 22.13 -3.10 13.09
CA ASN A 710 22.28 -4.01 11.96
C ASN A 710 23.49 -4.93 12.15
N GLN A 711 23.35 -6.17 11.69
CA GLN A 711 24.42 -7.13 11.57
C GLN A 711 24.38 -7.76 10.18
N VAL A 712 25.40 -7.46 9.39
CA VAL A 712 25.65 -8.14 8.11
C VAL A 712 26.53 -9.36 8.37
N GLN A 713 26.15 -10.52 7.86
CA GLN A 713 26.85 -11.79 8.01
C GLN A 713 27.21 -12.34 6.63
N PHE A 714 28.50 -12.54 6.42
CA PHE A 714 28.99 -13.24 5.22
C PHE A 714 29.08 -14.72 5.52
N ASN A 715 28.52 -15.56 4.64
CA ASN A 715 28.48 -17.01 4.82
C ASN A 715 27.89 -17.41 6.18
N HIS A 716 26.68 -16.93 6.47
CA HIS A 716 26.01 -17.12 7.76
C HIS A 716 25.84 -18.59 8.17
N LYS A 717 25.74 -19.52 7.21
CA LYS A 717 25.66 -20.95 7.51
C LYS A 717 26.95 -21.48 8.12
N ALA A 718 28.11 -21.00 7.66
CA ALA A 718 29.39 -21.37 8.26
C ALA A 718 29.55 -20.82 9.70
N LEU A 719 29.04 -19.60 9.94
CA LEU A 719 29.01 -18.99 11.28
C LEU A 719 28.13 -19.76 12.25
N ALA A 720 27.10 -20.42 11.76
CA ALA A 720 26.22 -21.29 12.55
C ALA A 720 26.72 -22.74 12.65
N GLY A 721 27.95 -23.03 12.21
CA GLY A 721 28.52 -24.37 12.23
C GLY A 721 28.08 -25.26 11.07
N GLY A 722 27.37 -24.70 10.07
CA GLY A 722 26.92 -25.41 8.88
C GLY A 722 27.89 -25.29 7.70
N GLN A 723 27.63 -26.06 6.66
CA GLN A 723 28.33 -25.94 5.37
C GLN A 723 27.70 -24.81 4.54
N GLY A 724 28.35 -23.68 4.43
CA GLY A 724 27.91 -22.56 3.62
C GLY A 724 28.89 -22.27 2.49
N THR A 725 28.41 -21.52 1.47
CA THR A 725 29.26 -21.06 0.37
C THR A 725 29.77 -19.65 0.69
N ALA A 726 31.08 -19.46 0.57
CA ALA A 726 31.73 -18.17 0.75
C ALA A 726 31.09 -17.11 -0.16
N PHE A 727 30.92 -15.90 0.35
CA PHE A 727 30.57 -14.76 -0.49
C PHE A 727 31.73 -14.47 -1.44
N ARG A 728 31.43 -14.34 -2.72
CA ARG A 728 32.40 -14.03 -3.77
C ARG A 728 31.87 -12.93 -4.65
N ALA A 729 32.76 -12.07 -5.14
CA ALA A 729 32.45 -11.05 -6.12
C ALA A 729 33.68 -10.71 -6.94
N GLU A 730 33.49 -10.26 -8.17
CA GLU A 730 34.52 -9.69 -9.03
C GLU A 730 34.49 -8.15 -8.89
N VAL A 731 35.61 -7.56 -8.56
CA VAL A 731 35.79 -6.10 -8.57
C VAL A 731 36.26 -5.66 -9.95
N ALA A 732 35.53 -4.76 -10.55
CA ALA A 732 35.86 -4.21 -11.85
C ALA A 732 35.72 -2.67 -11.87
N LEU A 733 36.59 -2.02 -12.61
CA LEU A 733 36.55 -0.58 -12.87
C LEU A 733 36.26 -0.35 -14.35
N SER A 734 35.56 0.71 -14.65
CA SER A 734 35.37 1.19 -16.03
C SER A 734 35.69 2.68 -16.10
N PRO A 735 36.96 3.04 -16.32
CA PRO A 735 37.36 4.47 -16.35
C PRO A 735 36.80 5.25 -17.55
N THR A 736 36.50 4.54 -18.65
CA THR A 736 36.11 5.16 -19.94
C THR A 736 35.03 4.35 -20.67
N GLY A 737 34.20 3.59 -19.93
CA GLY A 737 33.16 2.75 -20.53
C GLY A 737 33.60 1.29 -20.78
N THR A 738 34.91 1.02 -20.90
CA THR A 738 35.40 -0.36 -21.02
C THR A 738 35.71 -0.94 -19.64
N MET A 739 35.08 -2.05 -19.32
CA MET A 739 35.21 -2.73 -18.01
C MET A 739 36.57 -3.44 -17.91
N GLN A 740 37.26 -3.23 -16.80
CA GLN A 740 38.53 -3.86 -16.48
C GLN A 740 38.42 -4.56 -15.12
N LYS A 741 38.62 -5.84 -15.11
CA LYS A 741 38.69 -6.61 -13.85
C LYS A 741 39.93 -6.22 -13.07
N VAL A 742 39.75 -5.94 -11.78
CA VAL A 742 40.82 -5.56 -10.86
C VAL A 742 41.16 -6.71 -9.91
N ALA A 743 40.13 -7.36 -9.34
CA ALA A 743 40.33 -8.41 -8.34
C ALA A 743 39.11 -9.32 -8.23
N ASP A 744 39.35 -10.51 -7.67
CA ASP A 744 38.30 -11.36 -7.08
C ASP A 744 38.32 -11.22 -5.56
N ILE A 745 37.15 -11.06 -4.95
CA ILE A 745 36.97 -11.05 -3.51
C ILE A 745 36.32 -12.36 -3.09
N ALA A 746 36.82 -12.95 -2.03
CA ALA A 746 36.18 -14.08 -1.36
C ALA A 746 36.17 -13.84 0.15
N ILE A 747 34.97 -13.87 0.74
CA ILE A 747 34.78 -13.77 2.19
C ILE A 747 34.21 -15.10 2.67
N THR A 748 35.06 -15.88 3.34
CA THR A 748 34.72 -17.24 3.78
C THR A 748 33.82 -17.28 5.00
N GLY A 749 33.76 -16.17 5.75
CA GLY A 749 32.88 -15.98 6.90
C GLY A 749 33.24 -14.68 7.61
N GLY A 750 32.30 -14.13 8.32
CA GLY A 750 32.50 -12.91 9.09
C GLY A 750 31.16 -12.19 9.37
N ALA A 751 31.18 -11.30 10.34
CA ALA A 751 30.05 -10.46 10.68
C ALA A 751 30.50 -9.04 10.93
N MET A 752 29.76 -8.10 10.38
CA MET A 752 29.89 -6.66 10.62
C MET A 752 28.67 -6.19 11.41
N ARG A 753 28.88 -5.48 12.48
CA ARG A 753 27.81 -4.85 13.28
C ARG A 753 27.90 -3.35 13.15
N SER A 754 26.75 -2.71 13.04
CA SER A 754 26.64 -1.26 12.99
C SER A 754 25.35 -0.81 13.66
N THR A 755 25.42 0.34 14.32
CA THR A 755 24.25 1.08 14.79
C THR A 755 24.17 2.37 14.03
N LEU A 756 23.04 2.61 13.37
CA LEU A 756 22.73 3.85 12.67
C LEU A 756 21.65 4.59 13.45
N GLY A 757 21.96 5.80 13.91
CA GLY A 757 21.00 6.72 14.49
C GLY A 757 20.69 7.86 13.51
N ILE A 758 19.44 8.08 13.22
CA ILE A 758 18.96 9.22 12.42
C ILE A 758 18.26 10.18 13.36
N THR A 759 18.89 11.32 13.60
CA THR A 759 18.38 12.41 14.44
C THR A 759 18.30 13.68 13.62
N PRO A 760 17.18 14.39 13.58
CA PRO A 760 17.14 15.74 13.00
C PRO A 760 17.97 16.69 13.87
N ARG A 761 18.55 17.69 13.24
CA ARG A 761 19.32 18.75 13.91
C ARG A 761 18.51 20.03 14.05
#